data_eb8be52f9fe7d87116ed63f07ca0b09d
#
_entry.id   eb8be52f9fe7d87116ed63f07ca0b09d
#
_cell.length_a   1.000
_cell.length_b   1.000
_cell.length_c   1.000
_cell.angle_alpha   90.00
_cell.angle_beta   90.00
_cell.angle_gamma   90.00
#
_symmetry.space_group_name_H-M   'P 1'
#
loop_
_entity.id
_entity.type
_entity.pdbx_description
1 polymer ?
#
loop_
_entity_poly.entity_id
_entity_poly.type
_entity_poly.pdbx_seq_one_letter_code
_entity_poly.pdbx_strand_id
1 'polypeptide(L)'
;MRKVTFILAFFVLTGLNAARIRKKTAPGKPVKKVKSAAQTQPAPSYSGIQTYRATFEKDLYVKKDITLKGLHATERLTFTRPPRWNILEGSEIHIIFNHSEALLPSLSHLSIAVNNITLKSVTLTKENSVSTEIVLPIPPYILEDYNVLSFLVDQHYTLDCEDPFSPALWTKISKKSYILFKYRPISPIVNLGVFPHPFFDKRDYGTREINFVMPSIPTTTTIQAMSYVDFILSNYISFRNVRVNIFRSASETDKDVILVGTVKENPEILKFASTDELFPSKGVGVSPGTGVIIAKNDPRNPRRAVLIVTGVDPRGVEKAARALFAGSKILSGQRSIIYEVNEVDTLKEREQKGYIPLKKKFELSELGMVDTTVRGFYAKPIDINLFTQPDAQFFPKGSRLKLIYSYSAGLDGRLSMIEVIINQRSVVSKLLRNKAGESFATLDVPLPTWLLGPRNHMTVIFHLFPINFDPCRRISDKQIWGTIHASTTIKLDREYFVEMPDVSLIKFSGYPYTLWQNMKDVLFVLPDKFNVEDIHNLLLLVTYFGKETSPQSVKFKVVTPGMLSGPDYTKDYHLIAFGNESNNRFIRDLSDRKYLYITKKGIKSLKTFEKKKKSFWKRIFGGEEEGITTEVIKAYDYDSAGFLEQVISPFNKNKTVLVVYSRNTANLRYPLEALLIPRILTKFKKGNIIAVNSSFEVRSIDVGKKRIVGKVGFFKKLRFYIAKHTLLLSILLIIALYLLYKVVRAIVDAYKKRRLMEEEEE
;
A
#
# COMPACT_ATOMS: atom_id res chain seq x y z
N MET A 1 -41.40 21.22 24.88
CA MET A 1 -40.96 22.37 25.72
C MET A 1 -39.45 22.42 25.74
N ARG A 2 -38.93 23.58 25.56
CA ARG A 2 -37.57 24.13 25.59
C ARG A 2 -36.80 24.12 24.26
N LYS A 3 -36.80 25.33 23.72
CA LYS A 3 -36.04 25.90 22.63
C LYS A 3 -34.56 26.01 23.04
N VAL A 4 -33.66 25.78 22.11
CA VAL A 4 -32.30 26.30 22.18
C VAL A 4 -32.01 27.07 20.89
N THR A 5 -31.59 28.29 21.09
CA THR A 5 -31.46 29.39 20.16
C THR A 5 -30.12 29.32 19.42
N PHE A 6 -30.18 29.54 18.07
CA PHE A 6 -29.02 29.82 17.23
C PHE A 6 -28.52 31.24 17.47
N ILE A 7 -27.19 31.43 17.56
CA ILE A 7 -26.57 32.74 17.45
C ILE A 7 -25.65 32.71 16.23
N LEU A 8 -26.06 33.44 15.17
CA LEU A 8 -25.23 33.87 14.05
C LEU A 8 -24.46 35.13 14.47
N ALA A 9 -23.15 35.15 14.28
CA ALA A 9 -22.37 36.39 14.37
C ALA A 9 -21.89 36.77 12.96
N PHE A 10 -22.43 37.87 12.47
CA PHE A 10 -22.01 38.64 11.30
C PHE A 10 -20.80 39.50 11.67
N PHE A 11 -19.75 39.49 10.88
CA PHE A 11 -18.69 40.52 10.92
C PHE A 11 -18.86 41.45 9.73
N VAL A 12 -19.10 42.73 10.02
CA VAL A 12 -19.12 43.84 9.07
C VAL A 12 -17.78 44.60 9.17
N LEU A 13 -17.21 44.89 8.01
CA LEU A 13 -16.05 45.78 7.82
C LEU A 13 -16.37 47.25 8.14
N THR A 14 -15.50 47.96 8.82
CA THR A 14 -15.15 49.38 8.66
C THR A 14 -13.75 49.56 9.19
N GLY A 15 -12.74 50.08 8.53
CA GLY A 15 -12.56 51.31 7.87
C GLY A 15 -11.67 52.24 8.72
N LEU A 16 -10.40 52.42 8.32
CA LEU A 16 -9.51 53.56 8.44
C LEU A 16 -9.47 54.44 9.73
N ASN A 17 -8.27 54.52 10.37
CA ASN A 17 -7.65 55.82 10.55
C ASN A 17 -6.18 55.72 10.96
N ALA A 18 -5.34 56.45 10.22
CA ALA A 18 -3.91 56.68 10.49
C ALA A 18 -3.72 57.75 11.57
N ALA A 19 -2.95 57.47 12.61
CA ALA A 19 -2.44 58.49 13.51
C ALA A 19 -0.90 58.50 13.52
N ARG A 20 -0.33 59.55 12.99
CA ARG A 20 1.08 59.93 13.09
C ARG A 20 1.42 60.32 14.51
N ILE A 21 2.37 59.64 15.14
CA ILE A 21 3.04 60.11 16.33
C ILE A 21 4.51 60.39 16.00
N ARG A 22 4.88 61.71 15.99
CA ARG A 22 6.26 62.19 15.98
C ARG A 22 6.86 61.96 17.37
N LYS A 23 7.99 61.24 17.45
CA LYS A 23 8.88 61.28 18.62
C LYS A 23 10.17 61.97 18.26
N LYS A 24 10.50 62.94 19.12
CA LYS A 24 11.73 63.77 19.10
C LYS A 24 12.96 62.88 19.34
N THR A 25 13.99 63.12 18.54
CA THR A 25 15.33 62.56 18.67
C THR A 25 16.14 63.39 19.66
N ALA A 26 16.84 62.74 20.58
CA ALA A 26 17.96 63.29 21.36
C ALA A 26 19.26 62.64 20.89
N PRO A 27 20.42 63.33 20.92
CA PRO A 27 21.62 62.86 20.27
C PRO A 27 22.41 61.86 21.14
N GLY A 28 22.65 60.66 20.54
CA GLY A 28 23.47 59.63 21.17
C GLY A 28 24.93 59.64 20.70
N LYS A 29 25.81 59.30 21.60
CA LYS A 29 27.26 59.22 21.48
C LYS A 29 27.73 58.22 20.40
N PRO A 30 28.95 58.38 19.83
CA PRO A 30 29.47 57.60 18.74
C PRO A 30 29.83 56.16 19.18
N VAL A 31 29.26 55.17 18.50
CA VAL A 31 29.58 53.73 18.65
C VAL A 31 30.82 53.41 17.80
N LYS A 32 31.84 52.83 18.44
CA LYS A 32 33.06 52.33 17.80
C LYS A 32 32.71 51.27 16.73
N LYS A 33 33.24 51.48 15.50
CA LYS A 33 33.23 50.51 14.43
C LYS A 33 33.99 49.25 14.83
N VAL A 34 33.29 48.11 15.02
CA VAL A 34 33.88 46.79 15.04
C VAL A 34 34.09 46.36 13.58
N LYS A 35 35.33 46.11 13.20
CA LYS A 35 35.70 45.55 11.90
C LYS A 35 35.15 44.11 11.84
N SER A 36 34.10 43.88 11.07
CA SER A 36 33.67 42.57 10.65
C SER A 36 34.44 42.23 9.37
N ALA A 37 35.43 41.37 9.48
CA ALA A 37 36.04 40.68 8.36
C ALA A 37 35.63 39.21 8.44
N ALA A 38 34.48 38.90 7.90
CA ALA A 38 34.17 37.55 7.43
C ALA A 38 33.93 37.68 5.93
N GLN A 39 34.95 37.36 5.14
CA GLN A 39 34.80 37.10 3.73
C GLN A 39 33.90 35.85 3.58
N THR A 40 32.60 36.05 3.33
CA THR A 40 31.71 35.04 2.80
C THR A 40 32.23 34.72 1.41
N GLN A 41 32.84 33.54 1.23
CA GLN A 41 33.02 32.95 -0.10
C GLN A 41 31.63 32.85 -0.76
N PRO A 42 31.47 33.31 -2.02
CA PRO A 42 30.20 33.14 -2.72
C PRO A 42 29.88 31.65 -2.82
N ALA A 43 28.68 31.28 -2.41
CA ALA A 43 28.18 29.93 -2.60
C ALA A 43 28.32 29.52 -4.07
N PRO A 44 28.78 28.31 -4.38
CA PRO A 44 28.94 27.87 -5.76
C PRO A 44 27.59 28.04 -6.48
N SER A 45 27.59 28.85 -7.53
CA SER A 45 26.43 29.10 -8.38
C SER A 45 26.18 27.86 -9.23
N TYR A 46 25.40 26.89 -8.72
CA TYR A 46 24.85 25.79 -9.52
C TYR A 46 23.75 26.35 -10.43
N SER A 47 24.14 26.97 -11.53
CA SER A 47 23.22 27.57 -12.54
C SER A 47 22.62 26.59 -13.50
N GLY A 48 22.59 25.29 -13.17
CA GLY A 48 22.13 24.24 -14.09
C GLY A 48 20.62 24.18 -14.24
N ILE A 49 20.08 24.49 -15.43
CA ILE A 49 18.75 24.12 -15.84
C ILE A 49 18.73 22.58 -16.04
N GLN A 50 17.70 21.95 -15.50
CA GLN A 50 17.47 20.50 -15.61
C GLN A 50 16.17 20.22 -16.31
N THR A 51 16.04 19.00 -16.86
CA THR A 51 14.79 18.50 -17.45
C THR A 51 14.37 17.20 -16.78
N TYR A 52 13.06 16.99 -16.67
CA TYR A 52 12.49 15.74 -16.18
C TYR A 52 11.29 15.34 -17.05
N ARG A 53 11.30 14.09 -17.53
CA ARG A 53 10.23 13.51 -18.31
C ARG A 53 9.30 12.71 -17.41
N ALA A 54 8.19 13.31 -16.99
CA ALA A 54 7.15 12.66 -16.19
C ALA A 54 6.19 11.91 -17.13
N THR A 55 6.28 10.59 -17.17
CA THR A 55 5.47 9.74 -18.04
C THR A 55 4.10 9.44 -17.41
N PHE A 56 3.05 9.34 -18.24
CA PHE A 56 1.72 9.00 -17.72
C PHE A 56 1.70 7.61 -17.07
N GLU A 57 2.42 6.64 -17.65
CA GLU A 57 2.46 5.28 -17.13
C GLU A 57 3.13 5.17 -15.75
N LYS A 58 4.32 5.78 -15.58
CA LYS A 58 5.15 5.57 -14.38
C LYS A 58 4.90 6.62 -13.30
N ASP A 59 4.75 7.88 -13.70
CA ASP A 59 4.73 9.02 -12.79
C ASP A 59 3.30 9.47 -12.46
N LEU A 60 2.37 9.35 -13.41
CA LEU A 60 0.95 9.63 -13.23
C LEU A 60 0.11 8.35 -13.00
N TYR A 61 0.75 7.18 -12.99
CA TYR A 61 0.15 5.87 -12.68
C TYR A 61 -1.00 5.45 -13.62
N VAL A 62 -0.99 5.89 -14.87
CA VAL A 62 -1.96 5.51 -15.92
C VAL A 62 -1.67 4.09 -16.40
N LYS A 63 -2.43 3.12 -15.93
CA LYS A 63 -2.20 1.69 -16.22
C LYS A 63 -2.58 1.27 -17.64
N LYS A 64 -3.58 1.92 -18.22
CA LYS A 64 -4.11 1.64 -19.58
C LYS A 64 -4.30 2.95 -20.31
N ASP A 65 -4.31 2.90 -21.65
CA ASP A 65 -4.67 4.05 -22.45
C ASP A 65 -6.06 4.58 -22.03
N ILE A 66 -6.18 5.90 -21.97
CA ILE A 66 -7.42 6.59 -21.60
C ILE A 66 -8.31 6.60 -22.82
N THR A 67 -9.54 6.08 -22.71
CA THR A 67 -10.47 6.03 -23.82
C THR A 67 -11.68 6.94 -23.53
N LEU A 68 -11.88 7.94 -24.38
CA LEU A 68 -13.04 8.83 -24.38
C LEU A 68 -14.03 8.28 -25.40
N LYS A 69 -15.25 7.99 -24.96
CA LYS A 69 -16.31 7.38 -25.79
C LYS A 69 -17.58 8.24 -25.81
N GLY A 70 -18.31 8.17 -26.91
CA GLY A 70 -19.56 8.88 -27.09
C GLY A 70 -19.37 10.28 -27.71
N LEU A 71 -20.46 11.02 -27.86
CA LEU A 71 -20.46 12.34 -28.49
C LEU A 71 -19.60 13.33 -27.70
N HIS A 72 -19.78 13.37 -26.39
CA HIS A 72 -19.07 14.27 -25.49
C HIS A 72 -18.44 13.43 -24.37
N ALA A 73 -17.13 13.46 -24.23
CA ALA A 73 -16.47 12.79 -23.12
C ALA A 73 -15.38 13.66 -22.51
N THR A 74 -15.21 13.51 -21.19
CA THR A 74 -14.18 14.22 -20.45
C THR A 74 -13.42 13.25 -19.55
N GLU A 75 -12.11 13.29 -19.62
CA GLU A 75 -11.21 12.59 -18.70
C GLU A 75 -10.23 13.56 -18.06
N ARG A 76 -9.86 13.28 -16.83
CA ARG A 76 -8.99 14.14 -16.03
C ARG A 76 -7.87 13.33 -15.40
N LEU A 77 -6.65 13.86 -15.49
CA LEU A 77 -5.47 13.35 -14.80
C LEU A 77 -4.94 14.40 -13.84
N THR A 78 -4.51 13.96 -12.67
CA THR A 78 -3.82 14.86 -11.74
C THR A 78 -2.31 14.68 -11.90
N PHE A 79 -1.58 15.80 -11.96
CA PHE A 79 -0.13 15.84 -11.90
C PHE A 79 0.33 16.91 -10.90
N THR A 80 1.59 16.84 -10.48
CA THR A 80 2.10 17.67 -9.40
C THR A 80 3.27 18.55 -9.86
N ARG A 81 3.49 19.63 -9.14
CA ARG A 81 4.70 20.42 -9.23
C ARG A 81 5.59 20.10 -8.00
N PRO A 82 6.76 19.47 -8.19
CA PRO A 82 7.67 19.22 -7.10
C PRO A 82 8.09 20.50 -6.38
N PRO A 83 8.11 20.55 -5.04
CA PRO A 83 8.35 21.78 -4.28
C PRO A 83 9.76 22.33 -4.43
N ARG A 84 10.72 21.50 -4.88
CA ARG A 84 12.11 21.89 -5.11
C ARG A 84 12.40 22.31 -6.54
N TRP A 85 11.36 22.48 -7.38
CA TRP A 85 11.50 22.86 -8.77
C TRP A 85 10.93 24.24 -9.03
N ASN A 86 11.78 25.18 -9.45
CA ASN A 86 11.34 26.38 -10.10
C ASN A 86 11.14 26.08 -11.59
N ILE A 87 9.88 25.88 -11.99
CA ILE A 87 9.52 25.51 -13.37
C ILE A 87 9.78 26.73 -14.27
N LEU A 88 10.36 26.46 -15.43
CA LEU A 88 10.77 27.47 -16.41
C LEU A 88 9.95 27.34 -17.69
N GLU A 89 9.93 28.39 -18.46
CA GLU A 89 9.44 28.38 -19.83
C GLU A 89 10.18 27.35 -20.68
N GLY A 90 9.46 26.73 -21.60
CA GLY A 90 9.93 25.56 -22.38
C GLY A 90 9.64 24.22 -21.69
N SER A 91 8.75 24.23 -20.66
CA SER A 91 8.09 22.99 -20.21
C SER A 91 6.93 22.67 -21.14
N GLU A 92 6.73 21.38 -21.45
CA GLU A 92 5.82 20.92 -22.50
C GLU A 92 5.03 19.69 -22.10
N ILE A 93 3.80 19.56 -22.62
CA ILE A 93 3.01 18.33 -22.56
C ILE A 93 3.03 17.68 -23.92
N HIS A 94 3.46 16.44 -23.98
CA HIS A 94 3.47 15.58 -25.15
C HIS A 94 2.32 14.60 -25.08
N ILE A 95 1.31 14.78 -25.94
CA ILE A 95 0.12 13.92 -26.00
C ILE A 95 0.19 13.07 -27.25
N ILE A 96 0.24 11.76 -27.04
CA ILE A 96 0.13 10.76 -28.10
C ILE A 96 -1.30 10.25 -28.09
N PHE A 97 -2.01 10.41 -29.20
CA PHE A 97 -3.42 10.02 -29.29
C PHE A 97 -3.73 9.33 -30.62
N ASN A 98 -4.85 8.65 -30.64
CA ASN A 98 -5.50 8.09 -31.82
C ASN A 98 -7.01 8.19 -31.66
N HIS A 99 -7.73 8.20 -32.77
CA HIS A 99 -9.19 8.28 -32.78
C HIS A 99 -9.78 7.55 -34.01
N SER A 100 -11.08 7.44 -34.03
CA SER A 100 -11.81 6.82 -35.15
C SER A 100 -11.66 7.64 -36.44
N GLU A 101 -11.33 6.99 -37.54
CA GLU A 101 -11.28 7.61 -38.87
C GLU A 101 -12.64 8.02 -39.40
N ALA A 102 -13.71 7.50 -38.80
CA ALA A 102 -15.10 7.83 -39.22
C ALA A 102 -15.58 9.18 -38.69
N LEU A 103 -14.81 9.88 -37.85
CA LEU A 103 -15.20 11.15 -37.28
C LEU A 103 -15.23 12.25 -38.35
N LEU A 104 -16.23 13.17 -38.27
CA LEU A 104 -16.35 14.33 -39.12
C LEU A 104 -15.45 15.47 -38.62
N PRO A 105 -14.44 15.89 -39.38
CA PRO A 105 -13.48 16.90 -38.91
C PRO A 105 -14.14 18.28 -38.63
N SER A 106 -15.20 18.62 -39.32
CA SER A 106 -15.91 19.90 -39.11
C SER A 106 -16.59 20.04 -37.75
N LEU A 107 -16.86 18.90 -37.08
CA LEU A 107 -17.61 18.85 -35.81
C LEU A 107 -16.80 18.19 -34.69
N SER A 108 -15.70 17.48 -35.01
CA SER A 108 -14.97 16.66 -34.05
C SER A 108 -13.66 17.30 -33.64
N HIS A 109 -13.47 17.47 -32.34
CA HIS A 109 -12.23 18.04 -31.81
C HIS A 109 -11.87 17.49 -30.43
N LEU A 110 -10.57 17.48 -30.14
CA LEU A 110 -9.97 17.17 -28.84
C LEU A 110 -9.43 18.45 -28.23
N SER A 111 -9.99 18.89 -27.12
CA SER A 111 -9.52 20.02 -26.32
C SER A 111 -8.70 19.55 -25.14
N ILE A 112 -7.53 20.15 -24.93
CA ILE A 112 -6.60 19.85 -23.84
C ILE A 112 -6.47 21.08 -22.97
N ALA A 113 -6.73 20.93 -21.68
CA ALA A 113 -6.70 22.02 -20.71
C ALA A 113 -5.90 21.64 -19.46
N VAL A 114 -5.23 22.62 -18.86
CA VAL A 114 -4.56 22.51 -17.54
C VAL A 114 -5.23 23.50 -16.59
N ASN A 115 -5.70 23.03 -15.44
CA ASN A 115 -6.37 23.86 -14.41
C ASN A 115 -7.53 24.70 -15.01
N ASN A 116 -8.32 24.09 -15.90
CA ASN A 116 -9.41 24.70 -16.66
C ASN A 116 -8.98 25.76 -17.70
N ILE A 117 -7.67 25.95 -17.93
CA ILE A 117 -7.16 26.81 -18.99
C ILE A 117 -6.90 25.95 -20.23
N THR A 118 -7.63 26.17 -21.30
CA THR A 118 -7.44 25.42 -22.56
C THR A 118 -6.13 25.82 -23.21
N LEU A 119 -5.23 24.86 -23.38
CA LEU A 119 -3.96 25.05 -24.07
C LEU A 119 -4.14 24.95 -25.60
N LYS A 120 -4.95 23.99 -26.05
CA LYS A 120 -5.20 23.75 -27.47
C LYS A 120 -6.47 22.96 -27.67
N SER A 121 -7.17 23.26 -28.81
CA SER A 121 -8.18 22.39 -29.40
C SER A 121 -7.67 21.87 -30.74
N VAL A 122 -7.73 20.55 -30.94
CA VAL A 122 -7.21 19.85 -32.11
C VAL A 122 -8.38 19.27 -32.90
N THR A 123 -8.55 19.62 -34.14
CA THR A 123 -9.54 19.00 -35.04
C THR A 123 -9.14 17.56 -35.30
N LEU A 124 -10.09 16.63 -35.21
CA LEU A 124 -9.90 15.22 -35.44
C LEU A 124 -10.08 14.86 -36.90
N THR A 125 -8.98 14.69 -37.65
CA THR A 125 -8.97 14.43 -39.09
C THR A 125 -8.43 13.03 -39.40
N LYS A 126 -8.65 12.51 -40.60
CA LYS A 126 -8.11 11.18 -40.99
C LYS A 126 -6.58 11.14 -40.89
N GLU A 127 -5.91 12.24 -41.21
CA GLU A 127 -4.44 12.35 -41.19
C GLU A 127 -3.85 12.21 -39.78
N ASN A 128 -4.60 12.61 -38.72
CA ASN A 128 -4.15 12.52 -37.35
C ASN A 128 -4.85 11.40 -36.55
N SER A 129 -5.55 10.48 -37.22
CA SER A 129 -6.30 9.39 -36.59
C SER A 129 -5.41 8.34 -35.94
N VAL A 130 -4.15 8.17 -36.37
CA VAL A 130 -3.26 7.11 -35.93
C VAL A 130 -2.00 7.68 -35.29
N SER A 131 -1.79 7.36 -34.00
CA SER A 131 -0.54 7.62 -33.21
C SER A 131 0.07 9.02 -33.42
N THR A 132 -0.78 10.02 -33.45
CA THR A 132 -0.33 11.41 -33.61
C THR A 132 0.17 11.95 -32.27
N GLU A 133 1.33 12.60 -32.29
CA GLU A 133 1.89 13.34 -31.16
C GLU A 133 1.66 14.84 -31.35
N ILE A 134 1.13 15.49 -30.30
CA ILE A 134 1.06 16.95 -30.23
C ILE A 134 1.89 17.43 -29.04
N VAL A 135 2.59 18.53 -29.25
CA VAL A 135 3.40 19.18 -28.23
C VAL A 135 2.75 20.50 -27.85
N LEU A 136 2.55 20.70 -26.54
CA LEU A 136 1.85 21.86 -25.98
C LEU A 136 2.76 22.54 -24.95
N PRO A 137 3.10 23.83 -25.14
CA PRO A 137 3.85 24.55 -24.13
C PRO A 137 2.99 24.72 -22.85
N ILE A 138 3.62 24.59 -21.68
CA ILE A 138 2.99 24.85 -20.39
C ILE A 138 3.53 26.17 -19.85
N PRO A 139 2.72 27.24 -19.78
CA PRO A 139 3.13 28.45 -19.09
C PRO A 139 3.33 28.18 -17.59
N PRO A 140 4.49 28.52 -16.99
CA PRO A 140 4.74 28.23 -15.57
C PRO A 140 3.73 28.84 -14.60
N TYR A 141 3.14 29.99 -14.95
CA TYR A 141 2.21 30.73 -14.11
C TYR A 141 0.84 30.06 -13.94
N ILE A 142 0.47 29.08 -14.80
CA ILE A 142 -0.78 28.32 -14.65
C ILE A 142 -0.62 27.10 -13.72
N LEU A 143 0.62 26.77 -13.34
CA LEU A 143 0.92 25.61 -12.53
C LEU A 143 0.80 25.90 -11.05
N GLU A 144 -0.03 25.08 -10.41
CA GLU A 144 -0.20 24.99 -8.96
C GLU A 144 0.61 23.81 -8.38
N ASP A 145 0.54 23.58 -7.07
CA ASP A 145 1.13 22.42 -6.44
C ASP A 145 0.51 21.11 -6.93
N TYR A 146 -0.79 21.11 -7.17
CA TYR A 146 -1.57 20.02 -7.77
C TYR A 146 -2.34 20.53 -8.97
N ASN A 147 -2.14 19.91 -10.11
CA ASN A 147 -2.68 20.34 -11.37
C ASN A 147 -3.61 19.29 -11.97
N VAL A 148 -4.62 19.73 -12.69
CA VAL A 148 -5.56 18.87 -13.39
C VAL A 148 -5.37 19.04 -14.89
N LEU A 149 -4.90 17.99 -15.57
CA LEU A 149 -4.85 17.88 -17.03
C LEU A 149 -6.17 17.26 -17.50
N SER A 150 -6.94 18.02 -18.27
CA SER A 150 -8.25 17.62 -18.78
C SER A 150 -8.20 17.36 -20.26
N PHE A 151 -8.81 16.26 -20.69
CA PHE A 151 -9.08 15.92 -22.10
C PHE A 151 -10.58 15.97 -22.31
N LEU A 152 -11.03 16.82 -23.20
CA LEU A 152 -12.43 16.98 -23.58
C LEU A 152 -12.54 16.65 -25.07
N VAL A 153 -13.45 15.77 -25.45
CA VAL A 153 -13.74 15.50 -26.85
C VAL A 153 -15.18 15.80 -27.17
N ASP A 154 -15.36 16.39 -28.34
CA ASP A 154 -16.62 16.41 -29.08
C ASP A 154 -16.40 15.56 -30.32
N GLN A 155 -17.25 14.55 -30.55
CA GLN A 155 -17.06 13.52 -31.57
C GLN A 155 -18.39 13.33 -32.33
N HIS A 156 -18.32 13.45 -33.65
CA HIS A 156 -19.47 13.31 -34.55
C HIS A 156 -19.05 12.47 -35.76
N TYR A 157 -19.87 11.53 -36.17
CA TYR A 157 -19.62 10.68 -37.34
C TYR A 157 -20.64 10.84 -38.47
N THR A 158 -21.70 11.58 -38.21
CA THR A 158 -22.74 11.92 -39.22
C THR A 158 -23.29 13.30 -38.95
N LEU A 159 -23.90 13.92 -39.98
CA LEU A 159 -24.58 15.22 -39.88
C LEU A 159 -26.05 15.08 -39.46
N ASP A 160 -26.63 13.90 -39.66
CA ASP A 160 -28.02 13.59 -39.42
C ASP A 160 -28.25 12.94 -38.04
N CYS A 161 -29.02 11.87 -38.02
CA CYS A 161 -29.33 11.11 -36.81
C CYS A 161 -28.10 10.39 -36.30
N GLU A 162 -27.66 10.73 -35.12
CA GLU A 162 -26.40 10.22 -34.54
C GLU A 162 -26.65 9.33 -33.31
N ASP A 163 -26.25 8.06 -33.42
CA ASP A 163 -26.31 7.11 -32.30
C ASP A 163 -25.14 7.35 -31.34
N PRO A 164 -25.37 7.84 -30.09
CA PRO A 164 -24.31 8.06 -29.13
C PRO A 164 -23.59 6.75 -28.68
N PHE A 165 -24.17 5.60 -28.96
CA PHE A 165 -23.55 4.28 -28.69
C PHE A 165 -22.73 3.75 -29.87
N SER A 166 -22.65 4.50 -30.97
CA SER A 166 -21.88 4.08 -32.14
C SER A 166 -20.44 3.71 -31.77
N PRO A 167 -19.95 2.54 -32.24
CA PRO A 167 -18.56 2.14 -32.07
C PRO A 167 -17.55 3.06 -32.77
N ALA A 168 -18.03 3.97 -33.62
CA ALA A 168 -17.22 4.99 -34.29
C ALA A 168 -16.83 6.15 -33.38
N LEU A 169 -17.50 6.35 -32.24
CA LEU A 169 -17.31 7.49 -31.33
C LEU A 169 -16.26 7.16 -30.26
N TRP A 170 -14.98 7.27 -30.61
CA TRP A 170 -13.89 7.09 -29.66
C TRP A 170 -12.65 7.90 -29.98
N THR A 171 -12.00 8.40 -28.93
CA THR A 171 -10.64 8.95 -28.94
C THR A 171 -9.86 8.31 -27.80
N LYS A 172 -8.60 7.97 -28.04
CA LYS A 172 -7.75 7.29 -27.08
C LYS A 172 -6.46 8.08 -26.85
N ILE A 173 -6.15 8.40 -25.60
CA ILE A 173 -4.89 9.01 -25.20
C ILE A 173 -3.96 7.92 -24.70
N SER A 174 -2.78 7.83 -25.28
CA SER A 174 -1.80 6.80 -24.94
C SER A 174 -1.18 7.07 -23.56
N LYS A 175 -1.01 6.02 -22.78
CA LYS A 175 -0.22 6.05 -21.53
C LYS A 175 1.26 6.37 -21.73
N LYS A 176 1.76 6.33 -22.98
CA LYS A 176 3.11 6.75 -23.34
C LYS A 176 3.29 8.26 -23.42
N SER A 177 2.19 9.03 -23.38
CA SER A 177 2.22 10.50 -23.25
C SER A 177 3.00 10.91 -22.01
N TYR A 178 3.55 12.12 -22.01
CA TYR A 178 4.40 12.59 -20.92
C TYR A 178 4.39 14.11 -20.79
N ILE A 179 4.87 14.60 -19.65
CA ILE A 179 5.15 16.00 -19.39
C ILE A 179 6.67 16.16 -19.34
N LEU A 180 7.23 17.05 -20.12
CA LEU A 180 8.63 17.43 -20.06
C LEU A 180 8.76 18.71 -19.26
N PHE A 181 9.18 18.60 -18.01
CA PHE A 181 9.47 19.76 -17.17
C PHE A 181 10.87 20.26 -17.43
N LYS A 182 11.01 21.57 -17.63
CA LYS A 182 12.26 22.31 -17.62
C LYS A 182 12.31 23.16 -16.37
N TYR A 183 13.27 22.96 -15.52
CA TYR A 183 13.28 23.58 -14.19
C TYR A 183 14.68 23.92 -13.68
N ARG A 184 14.72 24.80 -12.71
CA ARG A 184 15.90 25.09 -11.89
C ARG A 184 15.66 24.52 -10.49
N PRO A 185 16.56 23.64 -9.97
CA PRO A 185 16.45 23.16 -8.60
C PRO A 185 16.60 24.30 -7.60
N ILE A 186 15.75 24.32 -6.57
CA ILE A 186 15.81 25.29 -5.46
C ILE A 186 16.07 24.57 -4.14
N SER A 187 16.62 25.32 -3.18
CA SER A 187 16.87 24.80 -1.83
C SER A 187 15.56 24.50 -1.12
N PRO A 188 15.46 23.37 -0.40
CA PRO A 188 14.27 23.05 0.37
C PRO A 188 14.12 23.97 1.58
N ILE A 189 12.87 24.25 1.95
CA ILE A 189 12.56 24.84 3.26
C ILE A 189 12.55 23.69 4.27
N VAL A 190 13.45 23.76 5.27
CA VAL A 190 13.60 22.74 6.28
C VAL A 190 12.98 23.18 7.59
N ASN A 191 11.92 22.48 8.01
CA ASN A 191 11.21 22.71 9.26
C ASN A 191 10.61 21.38 9.76
N LEU A 192 10.92 20.98 10.97
CA LEU A 192 10.40 19.77 11.60
C LEU A 192 8.87 19.78 11.76
N GLY A 193 8.25 20.98 11.85
CA GLY A 193 6.79 21.12 11.93
C GLY A 193 6.04 20.67 10.67
N VAL A 194 6.75 20.47 9.55
CA VAL A 194 6.17 19.93 8.30
C VAL A 194 6.79 18.58 7.91
N PHE A 195 7.44 17.91 8.86
CA PHE A 195 7.98 16.56 8.63
C PHE A 195 6.88 15.62 8.08
N PRO A 196 7.14 14.81 7.06
CA PRO A 196 8.44 14.35 6.56
C PRO A 196 9.10 15.26 5.50
N HIS A 197 8.46 16.37 5.09
CA HIS A 197 9.10 17.31 4.18
C HIS A 197 10.36 17.94 4.83
N PRO A 198 11.49 18.06 4.10
CA PRO A 198 11.68 17.82 2.68
C PRO A 198 12.24 16.44 2.31
N PHE A 199 12.41 15.52 3.27
CA PHE A 199 12.96 14.17 3.04
C PHE A 199 12.01 13.29 2.21
N PHE A 200 10.72 13.59 2.30
CA PHE A 200 9.68 12.99 1.45
C PHE A 200 8.59 14.03 1.16
N ASP A 201 8.24 14.17 -0.12
CA ASP A 201 7.06 14.92 -0.56
C ASP A 201 6.25 14.11 -1.57
N LYS A 202 4.91 14.15 -1.43
CA LYS A 202 4.00 13.44 -2.32
C LYS A 202 3.99 14.01 -3.75
N ARG A 203 4.45 15.24 -3.92
CA ARG A 203 4.50 15.92 -5.21
C ARG A 203 5.71 15.55 -6.05
N ASP A 204 6.74 14.94 -5.46
CA ASP A 204 7.96 14.55 -6.18
C ASP A 204 7.72 13.37 -7.11
N TYR A 205 8.45 13.29 -8.21
CA TYR A 205 8.45 12.22 -9.19
C TYR A 205 9.59 11.22 -8.98
N GLY A 206 9.48 10.06 -9.62
CA GLY A 206 10.53 9.05 -9.66
C GLY A 206 10.64 8.19 -8.40
N THR A 207 11.75 7.44 -8.29
CA THR A 207 12.03 6.59 -7.13
C THR A 207 12.41 7.44 -5.92
N ARG A 208 11.84 7.13 -4.77
CA ARG A 208 12.20 7.77 -3.49
C ARG A 208 13.49 7.16 -2.97
N GLU A 209 14.31 7.97 -2.32
CA GLU A 209 15.55 7.52 -1.73
C GLU A 209 15.58 7.87 -0.24
N ILE A 210 15.94 6.87 0.57
CA ILE A 210 16.23 7.04 2.00
C ILE A 210 17.71 6.80 2.16
N ASN A 211 18.46 7.83 2.50
CA ASN A 211 19.91 7.80 2.50
C ASN A 211 20.43 7.96 3.92
N PHE A 212 20.93 6.88 4.50
CA PHE A 212 21.56 6.90 5.82
C PHE A 212 23.06 7.08 5.72
N VAL A 213 23.61 7.82 6.68
CA VAL A 213 25.05 7.82 6.96
C VAL A 213 25.30 6.88 8.13
N MET A 214 26.09 5.85 7.88
CA MET A 214 26.35 4.77 8.83
C MET A 214 27.11 5.26 10.05
N PRO A 215 26.65 4.98 11.28
CA PRO A 215 27.45 5.16 12.48
C PRO A 215 28.72 4.31 12.44
N SER A 216 29.83 4.82 12.95
CA SER A 216 31.12 4.11 12.95
C SER A 216 31.11 2.90 13.87
N ILE A 217 30.43 3.01 15.02
CA ILE A 217 30.33 1.95 16.05
C ILE A 217 28.88 1.88 16.54
N PRO A 218 27.94 1.33 15.73
CA PRO A 218 26.53 1.32 16.09
C PRO A 218 26.23 0.29 17.19
N THR A 219 25.43 0.69 18.17
CA THR A 219 24.78 -0.25 19.10
C THR A 219 23.51 -0.79 18.48
N THR A 220 22.98 -1.91 19.01
CA THR A 220 21.66 -2.44 18.60
C THR A 220 20.54 -1.42 18.81
N THR A 221 20.62 -0.59 19.86
CA THR A 221 19.66 0.50 20.11
C THR A 221 19.71 1.56 19.03
N THR A 222 20.91 1.93 18.56
CA THR A 222 21.08 2.87 17.46
C THR A 222 20.57 2.30 16.15
N ILE A 223 20.81 1.01 15.85
CA ILE A 223 20.25 0.33 14.69
C ILE A 223 18.72 0.28 14.76
N GLN A 224 18.15 0.01 15.94
CA GLN A 224 16.71 0.07 16.17
C GLN A 224 16.17 1.48 15.89
N ALA A 225 16.85 2.53 16.35
CA ALA A 225 16.47 3.92 16.07
C ALA A 225 16.54 4.24 14.56
N MET A 226 17.59 3.80 13.84
CA MET A 226 17.68 3.91 12.38
C MET A 226 16.49 3.19 11.70
N SER A 227 16.16 2.00 12.17
CA SER A 227 15.02 1.23 11.66
C SER A 227 13.68 1.93 11.92
N TYR A 228 13.54 2.63 13.04
CA TYR A 228 12.35 3.44 13.31
C TYR A 228 12.22 4.62 12.35
N VAL A 229 13.31 5.34 12.08
CA VAL A 229 13.32 6.44 11.11
C VAL A 229 12.97 5.93 9.71
N ASP A 230 13.55 4.80 9.29
CA ASP A 230 13.24 4.16 8.02
C ASP A 230 11.77 3.75 7.90
N PHE A 231 11.23 3.11 8.93
CA PHE A 231 9.83 2.69 9.01
C PHE A 231 8.85 3.85 8.85
N ILE A 232 9.15 4.98 9.52
CA ILE A 232 8.33 6.20 9.46
C ILE A 232 8.36 6.79 8.05
N LEU A 233 9.54 6.98 7.46
CA LEU A 233 9.69 7.56 6.12
C LEU A 233 9.04 6.65 5.08
N SER A 234 9.23 5.34 5.20
CA SER A 234 8.65 4.34 4.32
C SER A 234 7.12 4.33 4.35
N ASN A 235 6.52 4.58 5.52
CA ASN A 235 5.08 4.73 5.65
C ASN A 235 4.54 5.91 4.82
N TYR A 236 5.23 7.05 4.81
CA TYR A 236 4.86 8.18 3.97
C TYR A 236 5.03 7.88 2.48
N ILE A 237 6.06 7.11 2.10
CA ILE A 237 6.34 6.71 0.70
C ILE A 237 5.20 5.85 0.14
N SER A 238 4.60 4.96 0.96
CA SER A 238 3.46 4.14 0.60
C SER A 238 3.73 3.29 -0.67
N PHE A 239 2.88 3.36 -1.70
CA PHE A 239 2.96 2.53 -2.91
C PHE A 239 4.10 2.88 -3.87
N ARG A 240 4.79 4.01 -3.68
CA ARG A 240 5.87 4.48 -4.59
C ARG A 240 7.10 3.58 -4.50
N ASN A 241 7.90 3.60 -5.57
CA ASN A 241 9.18 2.93 -5.56
C ASN A 241 10.13 3.61 -4.57
N VAL A 242 10.90 2.81 -3.85
CA VAL A 242 11.86 3.27 -2.84
C VAL A 242 13.18 2.54 -3.00
N ARG A 243 14.26 3.25 -2.71
CA ARG A 243 15.61 2.71 -2.57
C ARG A 243 16.17 3.17 -1.23
N VAL A 244 16.73 2.25 -0.48
CA VAL A 244 17.45 2.55 0.75
C VAL A 244 18.94 2.47 0.45
N ASN A 245 19.69 3.50 0.81
CA ASN A 245 21.13 3.56 0.62
C ASN A 245 21.82 3.81 1.97
N ILE A 246 22.98 3.23 2.15
CA ILE A 246 23.83 3.44 3.30
C ILE A 246 25.19 3.92 2.80
N PHE A 247 25.61 5.10 3.26
CA PHE A 247 26.89 5.73 2.96
C PHE A 247 27.80 5.70 4.19
N ARG A 248 29.10 5.67 4.00
CA ARG A 248 30.09 5.78 5.09
C ARG A 248 30.25 7.22 5.54
N SER A 249 30.12 8.16 4.62
CA SER A 249 30.18 9.59 4.88
C SER A 249 29.12 10.34 4.07
N ALA A 250 28.63 11.43 4.62
CA ALA A 250 27.69 12.31 3.92
C ALA A 250 28.28 12.93 2.65
N SER A 251 29.61 12.95 2.49
CA SER A 251 30.26 13.44 1.26
C SER A 251 30.15 12.51 0.05
N GLU A 252 29.73 11.27 0.25
CA GLU A 252 29.57 10.27 -0.83
C GLU A 252 28.31 10.50 -1.67
N THR A 253 27.44 11.42 -1.28
CA THR A 253 26.21 11.73 -2.01
C THR A 253 25.87 13.23 -1.97
N ASP A 254 25.23 13.72 -3.02
CA ASP A 254 24.64 15.06 -3.11
C ASP A 254 23.16 15.10 -2.68
N LYS A 255 22.58 13.94 -2.37
CA LYS A 255 21.19 13.77 -1.94
C LYS A 255 21.01 14.09 -0.47
N ASP A 256 19.75 14.27 -0.05
CA ASP A 256 19.40 14.40 1.37
C ASP A 256 19.93 13.21 2.16
N VAL A 257 20.41 13.45 3.37
CA VAL A 257 20.99 12.42 4.23
C VAL A 257 20.40 12.42 5.62
N ILE A 258 20.43 11.27 6.25
CA ILE A 258 19.92 11.00 7.59
C ILE A 258 21.06 10.45 8.43
N LEU A 259 21.37 11.14 9.52
CA LEU A 259 22.37 10.72 10.50
C LEU A 259 21.66 10.29 11.78
N VAL A 260 21.89 9.06 12.22
CA VAL A 260 21.32 8.51 13.45
C VAL A 260 22.44 8.05 14.37
N GLY A 261 22.30 8.26 15.67
CA GLY A 261 23.25 7.82 16.69
C GLY A 261 23.67 8.92 17.65
N THR A 262 24.37 8.54 18.70
CA THR A 262 25.07 9.52 19.55
C THR A 262 26.27 10.09 18.78
N VAL A 263 26.78 11.24 19.22
CA VAL A 263 28.01 11.84 18.62
C VAL A 263 29.19 10.87 18.67
N LYS A 264 29.28 10.04 19.73
CA LYS A 264 30.33 9.02 19.86
C LYS A 264 30.18 7.90 18.83
N GLU A 265 28.96 7.47 18.54
CA GLU A 265 28.68 6.40 17.55
C GLU A 265 28.77 6.93 16.12
N ASN A 266 28.34 8.17 15.88
CA ASN A 266 28.30 8.81 14.55
C ASN A 266 28.96 10.20 14.58
N PRO A 267 30.31 10.28 14.53
CA PRO A 267 31.02 11.55 14.54
C PRO A 267 30.73 12.47 13.33
N GLU A 268 30.18 11.92 12.23
CA GLU A 268 29.75 12.70 11.06
C GLU A 268 28.72 13.78 11.43
N ILE A 269 27.96 13.59 12.53
CA ILE A 269 26.99 14.57 13.06
C ILE A 269 27.65 15.91 13.31
N LEU A 270 28.91 15.93 13.83
CA LEU A 270 29.66 17.17 14.14
C LEU A 270 30.04 17.96 12.90
N LYS A 271 29.98 17.40 11.70
CA LYS A 271 30.18 18.15 10.45
C LYS A 271 28.99 19.06 10.13
N PHE A 272 27.83 18.81 10.74
CA PHE A 272 26.57 19.52 10.47
C PHE A 272 26.07 20.33 11.67
N ALA A 273 26.33 19.90 12.90
CA ALA A 273 25.85 20.55 14.10
C ALA A 273 26.96 20.58 15.17
N SER A 274 27.16 21.73 15.80
CA SER A 274 28.11 21.85 16.93
C SER A 274 27.56 21.16 18.17
N THR A 275 28.42 20.83 19.13
CA THR A 275 28.00 20.25 20.41
C THR A 275 27.04 21.17 21.16
N ASP A 276 27.21 22.48 21.12
CA ASP A 276 26.30 23.46 21.75
C ASP A 276 24.95 23.55 21.02
N GLU A 277 24.90 23.34 19.69
CA GLU A 277 23.68 23.25 18.94
C GLU A 277 22.91 21.96 19.29
N LEU A 278 23.62 20.84 19.48
CA LEU A 278 23.06 19.57 19.88
C LEU A 278 22.58 19.59 21.34
N PHE A 279 23.46 20.01 22.25
CA PHE A 279 23.29 19.94 23.70
C PHE A 279 23.67 21.26 24.35
N PRO A 280 22.77 22.25 24.41
CA PRO A 280 23.09 23.56 24.99
C PRO A 280 23.52 23.44 26.45
N SER A 281 24.70 24.00 26.76
CA SER A 281 25.26 24.00 28.12
C SER A 281 24.56 25.02 29.06
N LYS A 282 23.81 25.98 28.51
CA LYS A 282 23.10 27.02 29.24
C LYS A 282 21.57 26.94 29.04
N GLY A 283 20.83 26.83 30.11
CA GLY A 283 19.39 27.10 30.16
C GLY A 283 18.43 25.89 30.17
N VAL A 284 18.82 24.73 29.60
CA VAL A 284 17.99 23.53 29.64
C VAL A 284 18.89 22.35 29.97
N GLY A 285 18.74 21.79 31.17
CA GLY A 285 19.54 20.66 31.60
C GLY A 285 19.34 19.43 30.69
N VAL A 286 20.38 19.07 29.98
CA VAL A 286 20.37 17.86 29.14
C VAL A 286 20.76 16.69 30.03
N SER A 287 19.77 15.87 30.38
CA SER A 287 19.95 14.69 31.23
C SER A 287 20.15 13.40 30.37
N PRO A 288 20.71 12.34 30.96
CA PRO A 288 20.73 11.03 30.32
C PRO A 288 19.33 10.64 29.80
N GLY A 289 19.27 10.04 28.61
CA GLY A 289 18.02 9.68 27.95
C GLY A 289 17.34 10.81 27.19
N THR A 290 17.90 12.03 27.15
CA THR A 290 17.40 13.14 26.30
C THR A 290 17.76 12.89 24.84
N GLY A 291 16.76 12.98 23.95
CA GLY A 291 16.90 12.91 22.51
C GLY A 291 16.89 14.30 21.85
N VAL A 292 17.51 14.42 20.69
CA VAL A 292 17.53 15.65 19.90
C VAL A 292 17.30 15.32 18.43
N ILE A 293 16.41 16.10 17.80
CA ILE A 293 16.17 16.03 16.35
C ILE A 293 16.53 17.36 15.75
N ILE A 294 17.36 17.35 14.71
CA ILE A 294 17.71 18.55 13.95
C ILE A 294 17.44 18.28 12.47
N ALA A 295 16.75 19.20 11.82
CA ALA A 295 16.62 19.22 10.37
C ALA A 295 17.07 20.56 9.83
N LYS A 296 18.03 20.55 8.91
CA LYS A 296 18.63 21.77 8.35
C LYS A 296 19.17 21.53 6.94
N ASN A 297 19.45 22.62 6.23
CA ASN A 297 20.18 22.52 4.98
C ASN A 297 21.66 22.25 5.26
N ASP A 298 22.33 21.50 4.40
CA ASP A 298 23.78 21.35 4.46
C ASP A 298 24.46 22.71 4.17
N PRO A 299 25.31 23.24 5.05
CA PRO A 299 25.99 24.49 4.80
C PRO A 299 26.85 24.52 3.54
N ARG A 300 27.36 23.35 3.10
CA ARG A 300 28.21 23.20 1.90
C ARG A 300 27.38 22.98 0.62
N ASN A 301 26.16 22.49 0.75
CA ASN A 301 25.21 22.31 -0.35
C ASN A 301 23.79 22.65 0.11
N PRO A 302 23.36 23.92 0.02
CA PRO A 302 22.04 24.36 0.52
C PRO A 302 20.83 23.66 -0.12
N ARG A 303 21.03 22.95 -1.22
CA ARG A 303 19.97 22.14 -1.87
C ARG A 303 19.77 20.78 -1.20
N ARG A 304 20.68 20.37 -0.34
CA ARG A 304 20.64 19.13 0.42
C ARG A 304 20.07 19.38 1.81
N ALA A 305 19.07 18.60 2.20
CA ALA A 305 18.58 18.57 3.57
C ALA A 305 19.33 17.49 4.38
N VAL A 306 19.54 17.76 5.65
CA VAL A 306 20.16 16.87 6.61
C VAL A 306 19.21 16.67 7.78
N LEU A 307 18.86 15.42 8.07
CA LEU A 307 18.12 15.02 9.28
C LEU A 307 19.11 14.38 10.26
N ILE A 308 19.21 14.92 11.45
CA ILE A 308 20.00 14.38 12.55
C ILE A 308 19.05 13.90 13.63
N VAL A 309 19.15 12.61 13.98
CA VAL A 309 18.41 11.99 15.07
C VAL A 309 19.45 11.48 16.08
N THR A 310 19.61 12.21 17.16
CA THR A 310 20.69 11.97 18.12
C THR A 310 20.17 12.02 19.56
N GLY A 311 21.05 11.79 20.50
CA GLY A 311 20.76 11.86 21.93
C GLY A 311 22.03 11.86 22.77
N VAL A 312 21.88 12.14 24.05
CA VAL A 312 22.98 12.11 25.05
C VAL A 312 23.54 10.69 25.16
N ASP A 313 22.65 9.72 25.03
CA ASP A 313 22.93 8.29 25.06
C ASP A 313 22.07 7.53 24.04
N PRO A 314 22.27 6.22 23.80
CA PRO A 314 21.46 5.45 22.85
C PRO A 314 19.94 5.44 23.16
N ARG A 315 19.52 5.58 24.43
CA ARG A 315 18.11 5.69 24.80
C ARG A 315 17.51 7.01 24.34
N GLY A 316 18.29 8.09 24.43
CA GLY A 316 17.91 9.40 23.88
C GLY A 316 17.73 9.34 22.36
N VAL A 317 18.63 8.64 21.65
CA VAL A 317 18.51 8.43 20.18
C VAL A 317 17.22 7.69 19.83
N GLU A 318 16.90 6.62 20.58
CA GLU A 318 15.65 5.87 20.37
C GLU A 318 14.42 6.75 20.60
N LYS A 319 14.40 7.53 21.69
CA LYS A 319 13.30 8.47 21.96
C LYS A 319 13.14 9.50 20.83
N ALA A 320 14.24 10.06 20.35
CA ALA A 320 14.23 11.02 19.23
C ALA A 320 13.63 10.36 17.97
N ALA A 321 14.04 9.15 17.63
CA ALA A 321 13.49 8.43 16.49
C ALA A 321 11.98 8.17 16.64
N ARG A 322 11.52 7.77 17.81
CA ARG A 322 10.08 7.54 18.09
C ARG A 322 9.27 8.83 18.03
N ALA A 323 9.83 9.96 18.45
CA ALA A 323 9.15 11.25 18.42
C ALA A 323 8.79 11.72 16.99
N LEU A 324 9.49 11.25 15.96
CA LEU A 324 9.16 11.56 14.56
C LEU A 324 7.74 11.10 14.15
N PHE A 325 7.16 10.10 14.81
CA PHE A 325 5.76 9.70 14.57
C PHE A 325 4.74 10.79 14.96
N ALA A 326 5.04 11.58 15.96
CA ALA A 326 4.17 12.67 16.36
C ALA A 326 4.17 13.82 15.33
N GLY A 327 5.26 13.94 14.53
CA GLY A 327 5.39 14.90 13.44
C GLY A 327 5.08 16.34 13.90
N SER A 328 4.35 17.08 13.08
CA SER A 328 3.97 18.47 13.34
C SER A 328 3.18 18.72 14.62
N LYS A 329 2.69 17.68 15.30
CA LYS A 329 1.97 17.86 16.57
C LYS A 329 2.87 18.29 17.72
N ILE A 330 4.14 17.86 17.71
CA ILE A 330 5.11 18.18 18.76
C ILE A 330 6.43 18.71 18.23
N LEU A 331 6.72 18.51 16.95
CA LEU A 331 7.97 18.97 16.34
C LEU A 331 7.77 20.34 15.69
N SER A 332 8.73 21.24 15.84
CA SER A 332 8.69 22.58 15.24
C SER A 332 10.10 23.15 15.01
N GLY A 333 10.19 24.09 14.08
CA GLY A 333 11.47 24.74 13.74
C GLY A 333 12.48 23.77 13.16
N GLN A 334 13.77 24.09 13.34
CA GLN A 334 14.87 23.26 12.85
C GLN A 334 15.43 22.29 13.90
N ARG A 335 15.08 22.47 15.18
CA ARG A 335 15.55 21.64 16.30
C ARG A 335 14.44 21.38 17.29
N SER A 336 14.32 20.13 17.74
CA SER A 336 13.43 19.70 18.83
C SER A 336 14.22 18.86 19.85
N ILE A 337 14.05 19.17 21.13
CA ILE A 337 14.63 18.41 22.25
C ILE A 337 13.53 17.52 22.81
N ILE A 338 13.82 16.23 22.97
CA ILE A 338 12.85 15.20 23.33
C ILE A 338 13.22 14.63 24.70
N TYR A 339 12.47 14.97 25.70
CA TYR A 339 12.61 14.43 27.06
C TYR A 339 11.83 13.13 27.24
N GLU A 340 10.58 13.12 26.77
CA GLU A 340 9.69 11.96 26.84
C GLU A 340 8.83 11.81 25.58
N VAL A 341 8.42 10.60 25.29
CA VAL A 341 7.50 10.29 24.20
C VAL A 341 6.29 9.57 24.77
N ASN A 342 5.20 10.29 24.94
CA ASN A 342 3.94 9.73 25.37
C ASN A 342 3.18 9.20 24.15
N GLU A 343 3.24 7.89 23.93
CA GLU A 343 2.51 7.22 22.86
C GLU A 343 1.16 6.75 23.36
N VAL A 344 0.10 7.28 22.78
CA VAL A 344 -1.25 6.73 22.97
C VAL A 344 -1.42 5.57 22.00
N ASP A 345 -1.36 4.36 22.51
CA ASP A 345 -1.55 3.13 21.72
C ASP A 345 -3.03 2.75 21.70
N THR A 346 -3.79 3.32 20.76
CA THR A 346 -5.20 2.99 20.53
C THR A 346 -5.39 1.86 19.51
N LEU A 347 -4.31 1.33 18.96
CA LEU A 347 -4.35 0.36 17.88
C LEU A 347 -4.88 -1.00 18.38
N LYS A 348 -5.79 -1.57 17.60
CA LYS A 348 -6.25 -2.96 17.78
C LYS A 348 -5.53 -3.88 16.80
N GLU A 349 -5.37 -5.13 17.22
CA GLU A 349 -4.88 -6.18 16.33
C GLU A 349 -5.75 -6.26 15.07
N ARG A 350 -5.13 -6.35 13.88
CA ARG A 350 -5.79 -6.39 12.55
C ARG A 350 -6.48 -5.09 12.10
N GLU A 351 -6.47 -4.04 12.89
CA GLU A 351 -7.03 -2.75 12.47
C GLU A 351 -6.02 -2.03 11.58
N GLN A 352 -6.42 -1.76 10.33
CA GLN A 352 -5.57 -1.09 9.34
C GLN A 352 -6.40 -0.11 8.52
N LYS A 353 -5.85 1.08 8.27
CA LYS A 353 -6.50 2.09 7.43
C LYS A 353 -6.74 1.55 6.01
N GLY A 354 -7.93 1.75 5.49
CA GLY A 354 -8.33 1.26 4.16
C GLY A 354 -8.76 -0.21 4.12
N TYR A 355 -8.70 -0.90 5.26
CA TYR A 355 -9.27 -2.25 5.42
C TYR A 355 -10.70 -2.18 5.95
N ILE A 356 -11.47 -3.24 5.67
CA ILE A 356 -12.83 -3.35 6.22
C ILE A 356 -12.80 -3.37 7.75
N PRO A 357 -13.76 -2.69 8.41
CA PRO A 357 -13.84 -2.66 9.88
C PRO A 357 -13.91 -4.06 10.50
N LEU A 358 -13.40 -4.22 11.73
CA LEU A 358 -13.40 -5.52 12.43
C LEU A 358 -14.81 -6.00 12.80
N LYS A 359 -15.78 -5.10 12.89
CA LYS A 359 -17.20 -5.44 13.17
C LYS A 359 -17.85 -6.16 11.98
N LYS A 360 -18.86 -7.01 12.27
CA LYS A 360 -19.50 -7.84 11.23
C LYS A 360 -20.31 -7.06 10.20
N LYS A 361 -20.90 -5.92 10.58
CA LYS A 361 -21.71 -5.04 9.72
C LYS A 361 -21.11 -3.64 9.73
N PHE A 362 -20.93 -3.06 8.55
CA PHE A 362 -20.39 -1.71 8.37
C PHE A 362 -21.01 -1.03 7.15
N GLU A 363 -20.89 0.29 7.08
CA GLU A 363 -21.30 1.11 5.95
C GLU A 363 -20.14 1.46 5.05
N LEU A 364 -20.42 1.80 3.78
CA LEU A 364 -19.39 2.28 2.84
C LEU A 364 -18.78 3.61 3.30
N SER A 365 -19.53 4.45 4.03
CA SER A 365 -19.04 5.66 4.68
C SER A 365 -17.82 5.41 5.57
N GLU A 366 -17.77 4.26 6.26
CA GLU A 366 -16.66 3.87 7.13
C GLU A 366 -15.39 3.46 6.35
N LEU A 367 -15.52 3.20 5.05
CA LEU A 367 -14.41 3.02 4.12
C LEU A 367 -13.96 4.33 3.47
N GLY A 368 -14.56 5.47 3.88
CA GLY A 368 -14.28 6.80 3.33
C GLY A 368 -15.03 7.10 2.03
N MET A 369 -16.05 6.31 1.68
CA MET A 369 -16.91 6.62 0.54
C MET A 369 -17.93 7.70 0.90
N VAL A 370 -18.25 8.50 -0.10
CA VAL A 370 -19.36 9.46 -0.07
C VAL A 370 -20.40 9.04 -1.12
N ASP A 371 -21.58 9.62 -1.06
CA ASP A 371 -22.60 9.42 -2.08
C ASP A 371 -22.00 9.74 -3.46
N THR A 372 -22.02 8.74 -4.34
CA THR A 372 -21.34 8.81 -5.63
C THR A 372 -22.35 8.72 -6.75
N THR A 373 -22.48 9.80 -7.52
CA THR A 373 -23.38 9.90 -8.66
C THR A 373 -22.62 9.79 -9.97
N VAL A 374 -23.10 8.93 -10.86
CA VAL A 374 -22.63 8.80 -12.24
C VAL A 374 -23.73 9.22 -13.20
N ARG A 375 -23.37 9.74 -14.38
CA ARG A 375 -24.28 10.34 -15.33
C ARG A 375 -23.96 9.90 -16.76
N GLY A 376 -24.99 9.95 -17.60
CA GLY A 376 -24.86 9.78 -19.03
C GLY A 376 -24.87 8.34 -19.51
N PHE A 377 -24.81 8.19 -20.83
CA PHE A 377 -24.83 6.91 -21.52
C PHE A 377 -23.62 6.01 -21.17
N TYR A 378 -22.47 6.64 -20.98
CA TYR A 378 -21.23 5.98 -20.58
C TYR A 378 -20.92 6.26 -19.11
N ALA A 379 -21.92 6.05 -18.23
CA ALA A 379 -21.75 6.21 -16.80
C ALA A 379 -20.53 5.40 -16.31
N LYS A 380 -19.60 6.09 -15.63
CA LYS A 380 -18.37 5.42 -15.13
C LYS A 380 -18.72 4.38 -14.09
N PRO A 381 -18.06 3.21 -14.12
CA PRO A 381 -18.16 2.26 -13.02
C PRO A 381 -17.76 2.88 -11.68
N ILE A 382 -18.49 2.53 -10.62
CA ILE A 382 -18.17 2.94 -9.25
C ILE A 382 -17.39 1.80 -8.60
N ASP A 383 -16.11 2.04 -8.34
CA ASP A 383 -15.19 1.05 -7.83
C ASP A 383 -15.01 1.16 -6.31
N ILE A 384 -15.13 0.05 -5.62
CA ILE A 384 -15.06 -0.06 -4.16
C ILE A 384 -14.06 -1.15 -3.80
N ASN A 385 -13.00 -0.77 -3.08
CA ASN A 385 -12.00 -1.71 -2.61
C ASN A 385 -12.35 -2.23 -1.22
N LEU A 386 -12.39 -3.56 -1.08
CA LEU A 386 -12.68 -4.25 0.18
C LEU A 386 -11.47 -5.09 0.57
N PHE A 387 -10.53 -4.48 1.31
CA PHE A 387 -9.31 -5.16 1.76
C PHE A 387 -9.49 -5.77 3.14
N THR A 388 -8.89 -6.92 3.35
CA THR A 388 -8.90 -7.62 4.64
C THR A 388 -7.60 -8.37 4.85
N GLN A 389 -7.36 -8.78 6.08
CA GLN A 389 -6.21 -9.63 6.40
C GLN A 389 -6.35 -11.01 5.73
N PRO A 390 -5.23 -11.65 5.32
CA PRO A 390 -5.28 -12.92 4.59
C PRO A 390 -5.77 -14.10 5.44
N ASP A 391 -5.84 -13.97 6.76
CA ASP A 391 -6.41 -14.95 7.67
C ASP A 391 -7.94 -14.83 7.83
N ALA A 392 -8.59 -13.85 7.21
CA ALA A 392 -10.05 -13.73 7.22
C ALA A 392 -10.69 -14.81 6.34
N GLN A 393 -11.44 -15.70 6.95
CA GLN A 393 -12.25 -16.72 6.28
C GLN A 393 -13.71 -16.32 6.32
N PHE A 394 -14.36 -16.23 5.15
CA PHE A 394 -15.73 -15.78 5.01
C PHE A 394 -16.71 -16.93 4.90
N PHE A 395 -17.89 -16.79 5.51
CA PHE A 395 -18.94 -17.79 5.49
C PHE A 395 -20.19 -17.26 4.76
N PRO A 396 -20.83 -18.08 3.86
CA PRO A 396 -21.96 -17.62 3.06
C PRO A 396 -23.18 -17.25 3.90
N LYS A 397 -23.45 -18.06 4.94
CA LYS A 397 -24.58 -17.81 5.85
C LYS A 397 -24.32 -16.56 6.67
N GLY A 398 -25.06 -15.48 6.37
CA GLY A 398 -24.94 -14.20 7.07
C GLY A 398 -24.05 -13.16 6.38
N SER A 399 -23.43 -13.46 5.23
CA SER A 399 -22.71 -12.48 4.42
C SER A 399 -23.61 -11.88 3.34
N ARG A 400 -23.92 -10.59 3.42
CA ARG A 400 -24.86 -9.88 2.53
C ARG A 400 -24.41 -8.45 2.27
N LEU A 401 -24.72 -7.97 1.08
CA LEU A 401 -24.65 -6.57 0.68
C LEU A 401 -26.08 -6.02 0.63
N LYS A 402 -26.41 -5.00 1.40
CA LYS A 402 -27.63 -4.20 1.24
C LYS A 402 -27.23 -2.91 0.52
N LEU A 403 -27.31 -2.94 -0.81
CA LEU A 403 -27.00 -1.79 -1.65
C LEU A 403 -28.14 -0.80 -1.58
N ILE A 404 -27.83 0.48 -1.29
CA ILE A 404 -28.76 1.59 -1.28
C ILE A 404 -28.39 2.48 -2.46
N TYR A 405 -29.36 2.70 -3.36
CA TYR A 405 -29.12 3.42 -4.61
C TYR A 405 -30.32 4.30 -5.00
N SER A 406 -30.07 5.29 -5.82
CA SER A 406 -31.11 6.13 -6.44
C SER A 406 -30.85 6.24 -7.95
N TYR A 407 -31.88 6.51 -8.72
CA TYR A 407 -31.75 6.76 -10.15
C TYR A 407 -32.81 7.73 -10.66
N SER A 408 -32.49 8.39 -11.78
CA SER A 408 -33.35 9.43 -12.38
C SER A 408 -34.63 8.86 -12.97
N ALA A 409 -35.65 9.72 -13.10
CA ALA A 409 -36.82 9.45 -13.93
C ALA A 409 -36.44 9.34 -15.42
N GLY A 410 -37.37 8.86 -16.24
CA GLY A 410 -37.24 8.84 -17.68
C GLY A 410 -36.33 7.75 -18.26
N LEU A 411 -36.02 6.70 -17.48
CA LEU A 411 -35.27 5.55 -17.94
C LEU A 411 -36.17 4.47 -18.56
N ASP A 412 -35.71 3.82 -19.64
CA ASP A 412 -36.35 2.61 -20.16
C ASP A 412 -36.07 1.43 -19.20
N GLY A 413 -37.09 1.02 -18.47
CA GLY A 413 -36.98 0.00 -17.45
C GLY A 413 -36.77 -1.45 -17.99
N ARG A 414 -36.77 -1.64 -19.32
CA ARG A 414 -36.43 -2.91 -19.98
C ARG A 414 -34.94 -3.01 -20.30
N LEU A 415 -34.27 -1.86 -20.50
CA LEU A 415 -32.87 -1.75 -20.92
C LEU A 415 -31.98 -1.27 -19.79
N SER A 416 -32.53 -0.38 -18.91
CA SER A 416 -31.73 0.19 -17.82
C SER A 416 -31.65 -0.78 -16.65
N MET A 417 -30.42 -0.95 -16.12
CA MET A 417 -30.16 -1.83 -14.99
C MET A 417 -28.98 -1.36 -14.13
N ILE A 418 -28.97 -1.79 -12.88
CA ILE A 418 -27.81 -1.72 -11.99
C ILE A 418 -27.20 -3.09 -11.90
N GLU A 419 -25.88 -3.17 -12.02
CA GLU A 419 -25.11 -4.41 -11.95
C GLU A 419 -24.03 -4.30 -10.87
N VAL A 420 -23.86 -5.38 -10.08
CA VAL A 420 -22.81 -5.51 -9.07
C VAL A 420 -21.84 -6.61 -9.49
N ILE A 421 -20.58 -6.27 -9.63
CA ILE A 421 -19.49 -7.15 -10.01
C ILE A 421 -18.53 -7.26 -8.84
N ILE A 422 -18.12 -8.47 -8.47
CA ILE A 422 -17.10 -8.73 -7.45
C ILE A 422 -15.97 -9.54 -8.07
N ASN A 423 -14.74 -9.03 -7.99
CA ASN A 423 -13.55 -9.68 -8.52
C ASN A 423 -13.74 -10.16 -9.98
N GLN A 424 -14.26 -9.25 -10.84
CA GLN A 424 -14.52 -9.47 -12.27
C GLN A 424 -15.67 -10.48 -12.58
N ARG A 425 -16.47 -10.86 -11.58
CA ARG A 425 -17.65 -11.71 -11.79
C ARG A 425 -18.92 -10.96 -11.42
N SER A 426 -19.87 -10.90 -12.34
CA SER A 426 -21.20 -10.35 -12.08
C SER A 426 -21.90 -11.22 -11.04
N VAL A 427 -22.40 -10.59 -9.98
CA VAL A 427 -23.07 -11.25 -8.84
C VAL A 427 -24.58 -11.06 -8.94
N VAL A 428 -25.02 -9.88 -9.36
CA VAL A 428 -26.43 -9.55 -9.50
C VAL A 428 -26.60 -8.42 -10.51
N SER A 429 -27.68 -8.48 -11.28
CA SER A 429 -28.18 -7.38 -12.09
C SER A 429 -29.67 -7.19 -11.76
N LYS A 430 -30.10 -5.92 -11.63
CA LYS A 430 -31.51 -5.58 -11.38
C LYS A 430 -31.96 -4.49 -12.35
N LEU A 431 -33.08 -4.72 -13.04
CA LEU A 431 -33.69 -3.73 -13.93
C LEU A 431 -34.24 -2.54 -13.13
N LEU A 432 -34.07 -1.33 -13.67
CA LEU A 432 -34.55 -0.05 -13.13
C LEU A 432 -35.92 0.25 -13.72
N ARG A 433 -36.97 -0.40 -13.22
CA ARG A 433 -38.30 -0.43 -13.87
C ARG A 433 -39.17 0.79 -13.61
N ASN A 434 -38.91 1.55 -12.53
CA ASN A 434 -39.75 2.67 -12.18
C ASN A 434 -39.44 3.89 -13.10
N LYS A 435 -40.36 4.23 -13.97
CA LYS A 435 -40.21 5.36 -14.90
C LYS A 435 -40.09 6.73 -14.23
N ALA A 436 -40.63 6.87 -13.01
CA ALA A 436 -40.51 8.07 -12.18
C ALA A 436 -39.17 8.20 -11.47
N GLY A 437 -38.27 7.18 -11.64
CA GLY A 437 -37.04 7.07 -10.85
C GLY A 437 -37.33 6.53 -9.45
N GLU A 438 -36.28 6.25 -8.71
CA GLU A 438 -36.36 5.83 -7.30
C GLU A 438 -35.29 6.52 -6.46
N SER A 439 -35.68 6.96 -5.26
CA SER A 439 -34.77 7.47 -4.25
C SER A 439 -34.60 6.44 -3.14
N PHE A 440 -33.37 6.19 -2.73
CA PHE A 440 -33.01 5.25 -1.66
C PHE A 440 -33.58 3.84 -1.84
N ALA A 441 -33.70 3.38 -3.09
CA ALA A 441 -34.03 2.00 -3.40
C ALA A 441 -33.03 1.03 -2.80
N THR A 442 -33.48 -0.18 -2.45
CA THR A 442 -32.62 -1.19 -1.82
C THR A 442 -32.51 -2.44 -2.69
N LEU A 443 -31.29 -3.00 -2.73
CA LEU A 443 -31.00 -4.29 -3.34
C LEU A 443 -30.23 -5.15 -2.34
N ASP A 444 -30.86 -6.22 -1.88
CA ASP A 444 -30.25 -7.15 -0.94
C ASP A 444 -29.62 -8.33 -1.68
N VAL A 445 -28.28 -8.42 -1.62
CA VAL A 445 -27.46 -9.36 -2.39
C VAL A 445 -26.76 -10.32 -1.45
N PRO A 446 -27.01 -11.63 -1.52
CA PRO A 446 -26.18 -12.62 -0.83
C PRO A 446 -24.77 -12.61 -1.44
N LEU A 447 -23.76 -12.45 -0.60
CA LEU A 447 -22.39 -12.37 -1.08
C LEU A 447 -21.81 -13.77 -1.34
N PRO A 448 -21.26 -14.03 -2.54
CA PRO A 448 -20.61 -15.29 -2.88
C PRO A 448 -19.22 -15.34 -2.22
N THR A 449 -19.16 -15.80 -0.96
CA THR A 449 -17.95 -15.76 -0.14
C THR A 449 -16.77 -16.53 -0.71
N TRP A 450 -17.01 -17.47 -1.63
CA TRP A 450 -15.96 -18.18 -2.37
C TRP A 450 -15.19 -17.27 -3.35
N LEU A 451 -15.74 -16.11 -3.72
CA LEU A 451 -15.06 -15.10 -4.52
C LEU A 451 -14.19 -14.17 -3.65
N LEU A 452 -14.43 -14.13 -2.33
CA LEU A 452 -13.78 -13.18 -1.45
C LEU A 452 -12.41 -13.70 -1.01
N GLY A 453 -11.42 -12.82 -1.08
CA GLY A 453 -10.05 -13.03 -0.63
C GLY A 453 -9.53 -11.83 0.16
N PRO A 454 -8.21 -11.72 0.35
CA PRO A 454 -7.62 -10.59 1.06
C PRO A 454 -7.80 -9.23 0.35
N ARG A 455 -7.85 -9.23 -0.98
CA ARG A 455 -8.07 -8.04 -1.80
C ARG A 455 -9.27 -8.27 -2.68
N ASN A 456 -10.35 -7.53 -2.45
CA ASN A 456 -11.56 -7.62 -3.23
C ASN A 456 -11.85 -6.28 -3.88
N HIS A 457 -12.29 -6.35 -5.11
CA HIS A 457 -12.73 -5.22 -5.91
C HIS A 457 -14.20 -5.40 -6.25
N MET A 458 -15.04 -4.52 -5.73
CA MET A 458 -16.47 -4.48 -6.05
C MET A 458 -16.70 -3.29 -6.98
N THR A 459 -17.33 -3.54 -8.10
CA THR A 459 -17.70 -2.53 -9.09
C THR A 459 -19.20 -2.50 -9.21
N VAL A 460 -19.79 -1.30 -9.14
CA VAL A 460 -21.21 -1.08 -9.41
C VAL A 460 -21.34 -0.30 -10.70
N ILE A 461 -22.13 -0.83 -11.64
CA ILE A 461 -22.34 -0.20 -12.96
C ILE A 461 -23.80 0.13 -13.11
N PHE A 462 -24.10 1.35 -13.52
CA PHE A 462 -25.40 1.77 -14.00
C PHE A 462 -25.41 1.74 -15.52
N HIS A 463 -26.23 0.87 -16.12
CA HIS A 463 -26.54 0.89 -17.53
C HIS A 463 -27.81 1.73 -17.70
N LEU A 464 -27.68 2.93 -18.25
CA LEU A 464 -28.73 3.94 -18.29
C LEU A 464 -29.17 4.17 -19.74
N PHE A 465 -30.42 3.89 -20.03
CA PHE A 465 -31.04 4.09 -21.34
C PHE A 465 -32.30 4.94 -21.15
N PRO A 466 -32.46 6.09 -21.85
CA PRO A 466 -33.66 6.91 -21.73
C PRO A 466 -34.85 6.25 -22.41
N ILE A 467 -36.02 6.53 -21.86
CA ILE A 467 -37.29 6.13 -22.53
C ILE A 467 -37.44 6.86 -23.85
N ASN A 468 -37.98 6.20 -24.88
CA ASN A 468 -38.16 6.77 -26.20
C ASN A 468 -36.87 7.34 -26.80
N PHE A 469 -35.78 6.61 -26.65
CA PHE A 469 -34.51 6.96 -27.25
C PHE A 469 -34.66 7.08 -28.77
N ASP A 470 -34.45 8.29 -29.28
CA ASP A 470 -34.46 8.62 -30.71
C ASP A 470 -33.08 9.24 -31.05
N PRO A 471 -32.26 8.55 -31.86
CA PRO A 471 -30.94 9.07 -32.25
C PRO A 471 -31.01 10.42 -32.99
N CYS A 472 -32.19 10.74 -33.59
CA CYS A 472 -32.42 12.02 -34.29
C CYS A 472 -32.78 13.18 -33.35
N ARG A 473 -33.05 12.91 -32.09
CA ARG A 473 -33.29 13.94 -31.07
C ARG A 473 -32.04 14.14 -30.22
N ARG A 474 -31.59 15.37 -30.08
CA ARG A 474 -30.52 15.73 -29.13
C ARG A 474 -31.01 15.55 -27.71
N ILE A 475 -30.82 14.35 -27.17
CA ILE A 475 -31.09 14.03 -25.76
C ILE A 475 -29.85 14.39 -24.96
N SER A 476 -30.01 15.30 -24.00
CA SER A 476 -28.95 15.56 -23.02
C SER A 476 -28.78 14.31 -22.12
N ASP A 477 -27.67 13.61 -22.27
CA ASP A 477 -27.31 12.48 -21.41
C ASP A 477 -27.09 12.87 -19.94
N LYS A 478 -26.94 14.18 -19.66
CA LYS A 478 -26.77 14.72 -18.30
C LYS A 478 -27.99 14.54 -17.39
N GLN A 479 -29.17 14.31 -17.98
CA GLN A 479 -30.41 14.12 -17.23
C GLN A 479 -30.55 12.69 -16.65
N ILE A 480 -29.90 11.72 -17.26
CA ILE A 480 -29.91 10.33 -16.76
C ILE A 480 -28.74 10.10 -15.81
N TRP A 481 -29.06 9.59 -14.62
CA TRP A 481 -28.06 9.39 -13.58
C TRP A 481 -28.41 8.22 -12.65
N GLY A 482 -27.39 7.70 -11.99
CA GLY A 482 -27.51 6.75 -10.89
C GLY A 482 -26.59 7.13 -9.75
N THR A 483 -27.01 6.91 -8.51
CA THR A 483 -26.25 7.21 -7.30
C THR A 483 -26.16 5.97 -6.41
N ILE A 484 -24.98 5.69 -5.89
CA ILE A 484 -24.77 4.76 -4.77
C ILE A 484 -24.61 5.60 -3.52
N HIS A 485 -25.40 5.27 -2.49
CA HIS A 485 -25.34 5.95 -1.21
C HIS A 485 -24.29 5.33 -0.28
N ALA A 486 -23.55 6.18 0.41
CA ALA A 486 -22.53 5.80 1.39
C ALA A 486 -23.10 5.02 2.59
N SER A 487 -24.42 5.13 2.84
CA SER A 487 -25.19 4.33 3.80
C SER A 487 -25.42 2.88 3.38
N THR A 488 -24.99 2.47 2.18
CA THR A 488 -24.95 1.06 1.75
C THR A 488 -24.20 0.22 2.78
N THR A 489 -24.82 -0.89 3.24
CA THR A 489 -24.25 -1.72 4.29
C THR A 489 -23.75 -3.06 3.76
N ILE A 490 -22.59 -3.47 4.28
CA ILE A 490 -22.02 -4.80 4.05
C ILE A 490 -22.00 -5.55 5.38
N LYS A 491 -22.58 -6.73 5.39
CA LYS A 491 -22.50 -7.68 6.51
C LYS A 491 -21.63 -8.84 6.09
N LEU A 492 -20.57 -9.17 6.85
CA LEU A 492 -19.67 -10.29 6.60
C LEU A 492 -19.60 -11.19 7.83
N ASP A 493 -20.02 -12.44 7.68
CA ASP A 493 -19.73 -13.47 8.68
C ASP A 493 -18.34 -14.03 8.39
N ARG A 494 -17.40 -13.79 9.31
CA ARG A 494 -16.00 -14.16 9.13
C ARG A 494 -15.34 -14.58 10.44
N GLU A 495 -14.30 -15.39 10.31
CA GLU A 495 -13.37 -15.76 11.38
C GLU A 495 -11.94 -15.59 10.90
N TYR A 496 -11.01 -15.44 11.84
CA TYR A 496 -9.61 -15.17 11.52
C TYR A 496 -8.76 -16.40 11.82
N PHE A 497 -8.45 -17.15 10.76
CA PHE A 497 -7.55 -18.31 10.82
C PHE A 497 -6.98 -18.63 9.43
N VAL A 498 -5.77 -19.18 9.39
CA VAL A 498 -5.10 -19.54 8.14
C VAL A 498 -4.15 -20.71 8.34
N GLU A 499 -3.86 -21.43 7.26
CA GLU A 499 -2.81 -22.46 7.28
C GLU A 499 -1.42 -21.81 7.24
N MET A 500 -0.59 -22.14 8.21
CA MET A 500 0.80 -21.68 8.34
C MET A 500 1.74 -22.89 8.48
N PRO A 501 3.01 -22.78 8.07
CA PRO A 501 3.69 -21.63 7.50
C PRO A 501 3.37 -21.44 6.01
N ASP A 502 3.31 -20.16 5.58
CA ASP A 502 3.18 -19.78 4.17
C ASP A 502 3.78 -18.36 3.98
N VAL A 503 5.00 -18.29 3.44
CA VAL A 503 5.70 -17.02 3.21
C VAL A 503 4.95 -16.13 2.21
N SER A 504 4.18 -16.73 1.27
CA SER A 504 3.48 -15.94 0.25
C SER A 504 2.45 -14.98 0.83
N LEU A 505 2.02 -15.20 2.07
CA LEU A 505 1.07 -14.32 2.75
C LEU A 505 1.67 -12.95 3.08
N ILE A 506 2.99 -12.83 3.11
CA ILE A 506 3.69 -11.55 3.35
C ILE A 506 3.29 -10.49 2.31
N LYS A 507 2.96 -10.88 1.07
CA LYS A 507 2.50 -9.97 0.01
C LYS A 507 1.18 -9.25 0.31
N PHE A 508 0.45 -9.70 1.31
CA PHE A 508 -0.76 -9.07 1.81
C PHE A 508 -0.41 -8.23 3.04
N SER A 509 0.11 -7.05 2.77
CA SER A 509 0.48 -6.04 3.78
C SER A 509 1.42 -6.54 4.88
N GLY A 510 2.34 -7.46 4.54
CA GLY A 510 3.36 -7.93 5.49
C GLY A 510 2.86 -8.98 6.51
N TYR A 511 1.70 -9.63 6.26
CA TYR A 511 1.15 -10.65 7.15
C TYR A 511 2.14 -11.81 7.43
N PRO A 512 2.27 -12.32 8.68
CA PRO A 512 1.53 -11.96 9.90
C PRO A 512 2.20 -10.83 10.73
N TYR A 513 3.32 -10.27 10.30
CA TYR A 513 4.19 -9.37 11.08
C TYR A 513 3.58 -7.99 11.31
N THR A 514 2.56 -7.62 10.54
CA THR A 514 1.87 -6.32 10.57
C THR A 514 0.46 -6.39 11.16
N LEU A 515 0.09 -7.50 11.83
CA LEU A 515 -1.20 -7.62 12.50
C LEU A 515 -1.39 -6.51 13.54
N TRP A 516 -0.33 -6.13 14.23
CA TRP A 516 -0.23 -4.87 14.96
C TRP A 516 0.50 -3.87 14.08
N GLN A 517 -0.15 -2.77 13.73
CA GLN A 517 0.42 -1.78 12.82
C GLN A 517 1.73 -1.14 13.34
N ASN A 518 1.93 -1.10 14.65
CA ASN A 518 3.17 -0.66 15.30
C ASN A 518 4.19 -1.79 15.48
N MET A 519 3.91 -3.00 14.99
CA MET A 519 4.76 -4.19 15.04
C MET A 519 5.27 -4.55 16.46
N LYS A 520 4.48 -4.28 17.51
CA LYS A 520 4.90 -4.50 18.91
C LYS A 520 5.19 -5.95 19.26
N ASP A 521 4.72 -6.89 18.44
CA ASP A 521 4.92 -8.33 18.58
C ASP A 521 5.93 -8.91 17.58
N VAL A 522 6.82 -8.05 17.04
CA VAL A 522 7.89 -8.44 16.10
C VAL A 522 9.26 -8.16 16.71
N LEU A 523 10.16 -9.14 16.55
CA LEU A 523 11.53 -9.07 17.01
C LEU A 523 12.47 -9.46 15.88
N PHE A 524 13.35 -8.53 15.49
CA PHE A 524 14.39 -8.77 14.49
C PHE A 524 15.67 -9.26 15.17
N VAL A 525 16.21 -10.39 14.69
CA VAL A 525 17.41 -11.03 15.22
C VAL A 525 18.54 -10.90 14.20
N LEU A 526 19.44 -9.93 14.42
CA LEU A 526 20.63 -9.73 13.60
C LEU A 526 21.67 -10.83 13.90
N PRO A 527 22.70 -11.01 13.04
CA PRO A 527 23.85 -11.85 13.34
C PRO A 527 24.55 -11.46 14.65
N ASP A 528 25.30 -12.40 15.27
CA ASP A 528 26.05 -12.15 16.50
C ASP A 528 27.05 -10.98 16.35
N LYS A 529 27.70 -10.92 15.18
CA LYS A 529 28.52 -9.78 14.74
C LYS A 529 27.95 -9.31 13.40
N PHE A 530 27.18 -8.24 13.43
CA PHE A 530 26.56 -7.67 12.25
C PHE A 530 27.48 -6.65 11.57
N ASN A 531 27.32 -6.47 10.27
CA ASN A 531 28.02 -5.52 9.44
C ASN A 531 27.06 -4.57 8.71
N VAL A 532 27.57 -3.70 7.84
CA VAL A 532 26.75 -2.74 7.08
C VAL A 532 25.71 -3.42 6.18
N GLU A 533 26.05 -4.56 5.57
CA GLU A 533 25.12 -5.32 4.73
C GLU A 533 23.97 -5.92 5.56
N ASP A 534 24.23 -6.40 6.76
CA ASP A 534 23.20 -6.93 7.65
C ASP A 534 22.23 -5.83 8.07
N ILE A 535 22.73 -4.63 8.33
CA ILE A 535 21.90 -3.47 8.64
C ILE A 535 21.10 -3.04 7.40
N HIS A 536 21.72 -3.03 6.22
CA HIS A 536 21.01 -2.73 4.98
C HIS A 536 19.87 -3.73 4.72
N ASN A 537 20.12 -5.00 4.92
CA ASN A 537 19.11 -6.06 4.79
C ASN A 537 17.95 -5.88 5.78
N LEU A 538 18.24 -5.50 7.03
CA LEU A 538 17.21 -5.14 8.01
C LEU A 538 16.37 -3.95 7.52
N LEU A 539 17.02 -2.86 7.07
CA LEU A 539 16.32 -1.66 6.59
C LEU A 539 15.46 -1.95 5.36
N LEU A 540 15.90 -2.78 4.39
CA LEU A 540 15.06 -3.19 3.26
C LEU A 540 13.76 -3.86 3.70
N LEU A 541 13.82 -4.73 4.71
CA LEU A 541 12.63 -5.40 5.23
C LEU A 541 11.75 -4.44 6.05
N VAL A 542 12.35 -3.58 6.84
CA VAL A 542 11.65 -2.53 7.60
C VAL A 542 10.96 -1.54 6.65
N THR A 543 11.64 -1.13 5.57
CA THR A 543 11.06 -0.33 4.49
C THR A 543 9.81 -1.00 3.91
N TYR A 544 9.88 -2.31 3.63
CA TYR A 544 8.71 -3.04 3.14
C TYR A 544 7.54 -2.96 4.13
N PHE A 545 7.77 -3.26 5.41
CA PHE A 545 6.71 -3.19 6.43
C PHE A 545 6.19 -1.78 6.65
N GLY A 546 7.05 -0.77 6.64
CA GLY A 546 6.65 0.64 6.77
C GLY A 546 5.69 1.07 5.65
N LYS A 547 5.94 0.63 4.41
CA LYS A 547 5.06 0.90 3.26
C LYS A 547 3.69 0.23 3.36
N GLU A 548 3.63 -0.93 3.98
CA GLU A 548 2.41 -1.75 4.07
C GLU A 548 1.58 -1.45 5.33
N THR A 549 2.04 -0.58 6.22
CA THR A 549 1.39 -0.23 7.49
C THR A 549 0.93 1.22 7.54
N SER A 550 0.11 1.57 8.52
CA SER A 550 -0.32 2.95 8.81
C SER A 550 -0.27 3.20 10.33
N PRO A 551 0.91 3.09 10.94
CA PRO A 551 1.05 3.14 12.39
C PRO A 551 0.93 4.56 12.94
N GLN A 552 0.59 4.66 14.24
CA GLN A 552 0.66 5.88 15.04
C GLN A 552 1.89 5.89 15.99
N SER A 553 2.57 4.75 16.09
CA SER A 553 3.75 4.52 16.91
C SER A 553 4.55 3.34 16.34
N VAL A 554 5.76 3.08 16.87
CA VAL A 554 6.59 1.94 16.49
C VAL A 554 7.13 1.25 17.75
N LYS A 555 7.05 -0.09 17.77
CA LYS A 555 7.39 -0.87 18.98
C LYS A 555 8.14 -2.18 18.71
N PHE A 556 8.50 -2.50 17.48
CA PHE A 556 9.35 -3.67 17.23
C PHE A 556 10.72 -3.53 17.90
N LYS A 557 11.40 -4.64 18.09
CA LYS A 557 12.74 -4.64 18.70
C LYS A 557 13.78 -5.23 17.74
N VAL A 558 15.01 -4.74 17.86
CA VAL A 558 16.19 -5.27 17.17
C VAL A 558 17.18 -5.79 18.20
N VAL A 559 17.54 -7.06 18.08
CA VAL A 559 18.40 -7.75 19.04
C VAL A 559 19.45 -8.60 18.32
N THR A 560 20.48 -9.02 19.05
CA THR A 560 21.39 -10.11 18.65
C THR A 560 21.06 -11.39 19.46
N PRO A 561 21.51 -12.56 19.02
CA PRO A 561 21.26 -13.82 19.74
C PRO A 561 21.67 -13.78 21.22
N GLY A 562 22.73 -13.04 21.55
CA GLY A 562 23.21 -12.89 22.94
C GLY A 562 22.22 -12.13 23.85
N MET A 563 21.29 -11.37 23.28
CA MET A 563 20.27 -10.62 24.03
C MET A 563 18.98 -11.43 24.27
N LEU A 564 18.84 -12.61 23.67
CA LEU A 564 17.69 -13.47 23.83
C LEU A 564 17.80 -14.25 25.14
N SER A 565 17.13 -13.78 26.19
CA SER A 565 17.20 -14.36 27.55
C SER A 565 16.21 -15.52 27.77
N GLY A 566 16.26 -16.53 26.87
CA GLY A 566 15.50 -17.79 27.03
C GLY A 566 14.15 -17.81 26.32
N PRO A 567 13.40 -18.93 26.44
CA PRO A 567 12.13 -19.15 25.71
C PRO A 567 11.02 -18.17 26.07
N ASP A 568 10.97 -17.73 27.31
CA ASP A 568 9.94 -16.83 27.81
C ASP A 568 10.00 -15.44 27.16
N TYR A 569 11.21 -14.98 26.82
CA TYR A 569 11.39 -13.71 26.14
C TYR A 569 10.87 -13.73 24.69
N THR A 570 10.90 -14.88 24.02
CA THR A 570 10.60 -15.02 22.59
C THR A 570 9.16 -15.47 22.30
N LYS A 571 8.43 -15.98 23.31
CA LYS A 571 7.08 -16.56 23.13
C LYS A 571 6.03 -15.58 22.63
N ASP A 572 6.18 -14.27 22.94
CA ASP A 572 5.19 -13.25 22.60
C ASP A 572 5.43 -12.60 21.22
N TYR A 573 6.55 -12.96 20.57
CA TYR A 573 6.99 -12.33 19.33
C TYR A 573 6.92 -13.27 18.12
N HIS A 574 6.60 -12.68 16.97
CA HIS A 574 7.06 -13.18 15.68
C HIS A 574 8.54 -12.84 15.54
N LEU A 575 9.36 -13.82 15.18
CA LEU A 575 10.80 -13.64 15.08
C LEU A 575 11.22 -13.55 13.63
N ILE A 576 12.14 -12.64 13.30
CA ILE A 576 12.70 -12.48 11.96
C ILE A 576 14.23 -12.48 12.09
N ALA A 577 14.88 -13.53 11.61
CA ALA A 577 16.31 -13.71 11.74
C ALA A 577 17.04 -13.59 10.40
N PHE A 578 18.22 -12.97 10.39
CA PHE A 578 19.03 -12.71 9.20
C PHE A 578 20.35 -13.50 9.27
N GLY A 579 20.76 -14.10 8.15
CA GLY A 579 22.05 -14.77 8.01
C GLY A 579 21.95 -16.26 7.78
N ASN A 580 22.90 -16.99 8.30
CA ASN A 580 23.00 -18.45 8.24
C ASN A 580 23.59 -19.02 9.55
N GLU A 581 23.78 -20.32 9.60
CA GLU A 581 24.30 -21.00 10.79
C GLU A 581 25.74 -20.59 11.16
N SER A 582 26.48 -19.95 10.23
CA SER A 582 27.88 -19.56 10.49
C SER A 582 27.97 -18.24 11.26
N ASN A 583 27.06 -17.30 10.99
CA ASN A 583 27.12 -15.95 11.54
C ASN A 583 25.99 -15.59 12.52
N ASN A 584 24.94 -16.43 12.61
CA ASN A 584 23.80 -16.21 13.52
C ASN A 584 23.55 -17.45 14.36
N ARG A 585 23.91 -17.39 15.65
CA ARG A 585 23.72 -18.49 16.60
C ARG A 585 22.28 -18.92 16.76
N PHE A 586 21.32 -17.97 16.67
CA PHE A 586 19.89 -18.31 16.76
C PHE A 586 19.45 -19.18 15.57
N ILE A 587 19.91 -18.88 14.35
CA ILE A 587 19.62 -19.69 13.15
C ILE A 587 20.28 -21.07 13.29
N ARG A 588 21.51 -21.16 13.81
CA ARG A 588 22.20 -22.40 14.07
C ARG A 588 21.42 -23.29 15.04
N ASP A 589 20.95 -22.71 16.16
CA ASP A 589 20.18 -23.47 17.17
C ASP A 589 18.86 -24.00 16.59
N LEU A 590 18.20 -23.24 15.73
CA LEU A 590 16.98 -23.70 15.01
C LEU A 590 17.31 -24.83 14.02
N SER A 591 18.42 -24.73 13.30
CA SER A 591 18.86 -25.74 12.33
C SER A 591 19.28 -27.06 13.03
N ASP A 592 20.04 -26.99 14.14
CA ASP A 592 20.48 -28.12 14.90
C ASP A 592 19.30 -28.88 15.52
N ARG A 593 18.26 -28.14 15.96
CA ARG A 593 16.99 -28.72 16.47
C ARG A 593 16.05 -29.17 15.37
N LYS A 594 16.46 -29.11 14.10
CA LYS A 594 15.70 -29.52 12.89
C LYS A 594 14.35 -28.79 12.67
N TYR A 595 14.27 -27.54 13.12
CA TYR A 595 13.09 -26.70 12.84
C TYR A 595 13.13 -26.12 11.43
N LEU A 596 14.32 -25.92 10.84
CA LEU A 596 14.51 -25.38 9.50
C LEU A 596 14.61 -26.48 8.44
N TYR A 597 14.09 -26.20 7.25
CA TYR A 597 14.20 -27.05 6.06
C TYR A 597 15.39 -26.66 5.19
N ILE A 598 15.78 -25.37 5.19
CA ILE A 598 17.00 -24.89 4.55
C ILE A 598 18.19 -25.22 5.46
N THR A 599 19.25 -25.76 4.87
CA THR A 599 20.49 -26.11 5.57
C THR A 599 21.69 -25.84 4.70
N LYS A 600 22.92 -25.86 5.27
CA LYS A 600 24.18 -25.73 4.49
C LYS A 600 24.29 -26.71 3.32
N LYS A 601 23.61 -27.86 3.37
CA LYS A 601 23.65 -28.93 2.36
C LYS A 601 22.54 -28.80 1.29
N GLY A 602 21.65 -27.82 1.42
CA GLY A 602 20.50 -27.65 0.56
C GLY A 602 19.16 -27.76 1.30
N ILE A 603 18.05 -27.85 0.55
CA ILE A 603 16.70 -27.91 1.10
C ILE A 603 16.32 -29.36 1.39
N LYS A 604 15.95 -29.66 2.64
CA LYS A 604 15.47 -30.99 3.05
C LYS A 604 14.09 -31.24 2.45
N SER A 605 13.95 -32.27 1.63
CA SER A 605 12.66 -32.74 1.11
C SER A 605 12.01 -33.70 2.08
N LEU A 606 10.74 -33.50 2.42
CA LEU A 606 9.95 -34.44 3.23
C LEU A 606 9.71 -35.80 2.53
N LYS A 607 9.88 -35.89 1.20
CA LYS A 607 9.74 -37.13 0.46
C LYS A 607 10.74 -38.23 0.86
N THR A 608 11.83 -37.88 1.52
CA THR A 608 12.83 -38.86 2.03
C THR A 608 12.30 -39.66 3.23
N PHE A 609 11.33 -39.14 3.96
CA PHE A 609 10.73 -39.80 5.12
C PHE A 609 9.48 -40.63 4.83
N GLU A 610 8.75 -40.39 3.72
CA GLU A 610 7.51 -41.09 3.39
C GLU A 610 7.67 -42.32 2.48
N LYS A 611 8.88 -42.64 2.02
CA LYS A 611 9.09 -43.82 1.16
C LYS A 611 8.73 -45.17 1.84
N LYS A 612 8.45 -45.21 3.15
CA LYS A 612 8.18 -46.46 3.91
C LYS A 612 6.69 -46.77 4.14
N LYS A 613 5.73 -45.88 3.80
CA LYS A 613 4.30 -46.20 3.91
C LYS A 613 3.47 -45.57 2.77
N LYS A 614 3.56 -46.12 1.56
CA LYS A 614 2.54 -45.85 0.55
C LYS A 614 1.30 -46.74 0.85
N SER A 615 0.27 -46.16 1.47
CA SER A 615 -1.05 -46.81 1.61
C SER A 615 -1.65 -47.02 0.23
N PHE A 616 -2.29 -48.19 0.05
CA PHE A 616 -3.08 -48.62 -1.10
C PHE A 616 -4.04 -47.54 -1.62
N TRP A 617 -4.63 -46.73 -0.74
CA TRP A 617 -5.55 -45.65 -1.06
C TRP A 617 -4.89 -44.44 -1.79
N LYS A 618 -3.60 -44.16 -1.58
CA LYS A 618 -2.90 -43.11 -2.34
C LYS A 618 -2.60 -43.47 -3.79
N ARG A 619 -2.65 -44.76 -4.12
CA ARG A 619 -2.43 -45.26 -5.48
C ARG A 619 -3.67 -45.12 -6.38
N ILE A 620 -4.88 -45.12 -5.79
CA ILE A 620 -6.18 -45.08 -6.51
C ILE A 620 -6.70 -43.65 -6.66
N PHE A 621 -6.44 -42.76 -5.69
CA PHE A 621 -7.03 -41.42 -5.62
C PHE A 621 -6.01 -40.26 -5.64
N GLY A 622 -4.76 -40.53 -6.00
CA GLY A 622 -3.70 -39.50 -6.12
C GLY A 622 -3.95 -38.64 -7.35
N GLY A 623 -4.69 -37.54 -7.18
CA GLY A 623 -4.56 -36.40 -8.07
C GLY A 623 -3.11 -35.90 -8.04
N GLU A 624 -2.57 -35.53 -9.18
CA GLU A 624 -1.26 -34.92 -9.31
C GLU A 624 -1.17 -33.62 -8.47
N GLU A 625 -0.79 -33.75 -7.20
CA GLU A 625 -0.12 -32.65 -6.54
C GLU A 625 1.23 -32.56 -7.23
N GLU A 626 1.53 -31.44 -7.90
CA GLU A 626 2.86 -31.09 -8.39
C GLU A 626 3.83 -31.12 -7.20
N GLY A 627 4.29 -32.30 -6.88
CA GLY A 627 5.32 -32.51 -5.89
C GLY A 627 6.64 -32.04 -6.50
N ILE A 628 7.23 -31.02 -5.92
CA ILE A 628 8.57 -30.56 -6.29
C ILE A 628 9.51 -31.74 -6.07
N THR A 629 9.91 -32.36 -7.18
CA THR A 629 10.88 -33.46 -7.18
C THR A 629 12.25 -32.94 -6.80
N THR A 630 13.10 -33.80 -6.29
CA THR A 630 14.52 -33.51 -5.96
C THR A 630 15.26 -32.87 -7.15
N GLU A 631 14.81 -33.06 -8.39
CA GLU A 631 15.35 -32.47 -9.61
C GLU A 631 15.12 -30.95 -9.70
N VAL A 632 13.99 -30.41 -9.24
CA VAL A 632 13.74 -28.96 -9.22
C VAL A 632 14.67 -28.25 -8.26
N ILE A 633 15.01 -28.88 -7.13
CA ILE A 633 15.95 -28.33 -6.15
C ILE A 633 17.39 -28.37 -6.66
N LYS A 634 17.77 -29.40 -7.44
CA LYS A 634 19.07 -29.50 -8.09
C LYS A 634 19.28 -28.49 -9.23
N ALA A 635 18.22 -28.07 -9.89
CA ALA A 635 18.28 -27.12 -11.01
C ALA A 635 18.37 -25.64 -10.57
N TYR A 636 18.22 -25.35 -9.28
CA TYR A 636 18.35 -24.00 -8.73
C TYR A 636 19.76 -23.87 -8.14
N ASP A 637 20.50 -22.87 -8.61
CA ASP A 637 21.81 -22.56 -8.04
C ASP A 637 21.64 -22.04 -6.60
N TYR A 638 21.78 -22.96 -5.66
CA TYR A 638 21.60 -22.71 -4.22
C TYR A 638 22.57 -21.65 -3.69
N ASP A 639 23.75 -21.55 -4.29
CA ASP A 639 24.80 -20.63 -3.87
C ASP A 639 24.56 -19.19 -4.35
N SER A 640 23.80 -19.00 -5.43
CA SER A 640 23.50 -17.68 -6.00
C SER A 640 22.18 -17.08 -5.50
N ALA A 641 21.40 -17.78 -4.68
CA ALA A 641 20.08 -17.36 -4.24
C ALA A 641 20.06 -16.90 -2.77
N GLY A 642 19.12 -15.98 -2.50
CA GLY A 642 18.62 -15.70 -1.16
C GLY A 642 17.26 -16.33 -0.93
N PHE A 643 16.94 -16.64 0.31
CA PHE A 643 15.75 -17.39 0.70
C PHE A 643 14.99 -16.67 1.82
N LEU A 644 13.65 -16.77 1.77
CA LEU A 644 12.77 -16.52 2.89
C LEU A 644 12.19 -17.87 3.33
N GLU A 645 12.51 -18.34 4.50
CA GLU A 645 11.90 -19.54 5.09
C GLU A 645 11.05 -19.17 6.28
N GLN A 646 9.78 -19.57 6.27
CA GLN A 646 8.89 -19.39 7.40
C GLN A 646 8.59 -20.75 8.05
N VAL A 647 8.69 -20.77 9.38
CA VAL A 647 8.31 -21.91 10.19
C VAL A 647 7.42 -21.46 11.35
N ILE A 648 6.63 -22.39 11.90
CA ILE A 648 5.93 -22.12 13.16
C ILE A 648 6.95 -21.96 14.26
N SER A 649 6.78 -20.95 15.12
CA SER A 649 7.69 -20.71 16.22
C SER A 649 7.72 -21.93 17.17
N PRO A 650 8.91 -22.45 17.51
CA PRO A 650 9.04 -23.51 18.51
C PRO A 650 8.63 -23.06 19.92
N PHE A 651 8.60 -21.75 20.17
CA PHE A 651 8.29 -21.15 21.46
C PHE A 651 6.79 -20.86 21.63
N ASN A 652 6.07 -20.59 20.54
CA ASN A 652 4.63 -20.32 20.56
C ASN A 652 3.96 -20.75 19.25
N LYS A 653 3.01 -21.66 19.35
CA LYS A 653 2.31 -22.25 18.22
C LYS A 653 1.46 -21.26 17.39
N ASN A 654 1.20 -20.06 17.91
CA ASN A 654 0.46 -18.99 17.24
C ASN A 654 1.40 -17.94 16.62
N LYS A 655 2.69 -18.07 16.78
CA LYS A 655 3.71 -17.19 16.25
C LYS A 655 4.55 -17.91 15.20
N THR A 656 5.28 -17.15 14.40
CA THR A 656 6.14 -17.66 13.33
C THR A 656 7.57 -17.18 13.49
N VAL A 657 8.51 -17.95 12.94
CA VAL A 657 9.87 -17.50 12.69
C VAL A 657 10.05 -17.38 11.18
N LEU A 658 10.48 -16.22 10.71
CA LEU A 658 10.96 -15.98 9.35
C LEU A 658 12.48 -15.95 9.38
N VAL A 659 13.11 -16.77 8.57
CA VAL A 659 14.56 -16.74 8.37
C VAL A 659 14.85 -16.19 6.98
N VAL A 660 15.55 -15.06 6.94
CA VAL A 660 16.16 -14.52 5.72
C VAL A 660 17.53 -15.19 5.61
N TYR A 661 17.62 -16.18 4.75
CA TYR A 661 18.75 -17.09 4.66
C TYR A 661 19.49 -16.96 3.33
N SER A 662 20.81 -17.05 3.37
CA SER A 662 21.60 -17.36 2.20
C SER A 662 22.92 -18.01 2.64
N ARG A 663 23.44 -18.90 1.81
CA ARG A 663 24.77 -19.48 2.00
C ARG A 663 25.87 -18.41 1.88
N ASN A 664 25.73 -17.54 0.87
CA ASN A 664 26.53 -16.32 0.73
C ASN A 664 25.70 -15.13 1.22
N THR A 665 26.11 -14.48 2.30
CA THR A 665 25.38 -13.39 2.95
C THR A 665 25.07 -12.21 2.02
N ALA A 666 25.90 -11.97 1.00
CA ALA A 666 25.64 -10.95 -0.02
C ALA A 666 24.34 -11.19 -0.81
N ASN A 667 23.82 -12.41 -0.85
CA ASN A 667 22.59 -12.75 -1.57
C ASN A 667 21.32 -12.58 -0.73
N LEU A 668 21.43 -12.27 0.58
CA LEU A 668 20.28 -12.00 1.46
C LEU A 668 19.40 -10.87 0.92
N ARG A 669 19.99 -9.90 0.22
CA ARG A 669 19.29 -8.76 -0.35
C ARG A 669 18.26 -9.13 -1.40
N TYR A 670 18.46 -10.17 -2.23
CA TYR A 670 17.60 -10.48 -3.37
C TYR A 670 16.14 -10.73 -2.98
N PRO A 671 15.80 -11.59 -2.01
CA PRO A 671 14.43 -11.76 -1.59
C PRO A 671 13.84 -10.50 -0.92
N LEU A 672 14.66 -9.67 -0.27
CA LEU A 672 14.23 -8.44 0.38
C LEU A 672 13.92 -7.33 -0.63
N GLU A 673 14.78 -7.14 -1.63
CA GLU A 673 14.53 -6.24 -2.76
C GLU A 673 13.30 -6.69 -3.57
N ALA A 674 13.08 -8.00 -3.71
CA ALA A 674 11.90 -8.56 -4.37
C ALA A 674 10.59 -8.17 -3.68
N LEU A 675 10.57 -8.02 -2.35
CA LEU A 675 9.42 -7.51 -1.59
C LEU A 675 9.07 -6.07 -1.98
N LEU A 676 10.06 -5.25 -2.32
CA LEU A 676 9.88 -3.83 -2.67
C LEU A 676 9.45 -3.64 -4.14
N ILE A 677 9.52 -4.68 -4.96
CA ILE A 677 9.18 -4.64 -6.39
C ILE A 677 7.81 -5.31 -6.59
N PRO A 678 6.71 -4.57 -6.77
CA PRO A 678 5.35 -5.15 -6.81
C PRO A 678 5.19 -6.25 -7.85
N ARG A 679 5.80 -6.11 -9.05
CA ARG A 679 5.76 -7.11 -10.12
C ARG A 679 6.41 -8.44 -9.70
N ILE A 680 7.46 -8.40 -8.89
CA ILE A 680 8.15 -9.60 -8.42
C ILE A 680 7.39 -10.20 -7.23
N LEU A 681 6.92 -9.37 -6.32
CA LEU A 681 6.13 -9.80 -5.16
C LEU A 681 4.87 -10.60 -5.54
N THR A 682 4.21 -10.26 -6.66
CA THR A 682 3.05 -11.03 -7.17
C THR A 682 3.41 -12.47 -7.58
N LYS A 683 4.67 -12.75 -7.89
CA LYS A 683 5.14 -14.11 -8.25
C LYS A 683 5.30 -15.04 -7.03
N PHE A 684 5.21 -14.52 -5.79
CA PHE A 684 5.26 -15.34 -4.58
C PHE A 684 4.02 -16.23 -4.52
N LYS A 685 4.20 -17.51 -4.75
CA LYS A 685 3.15 -18.54 -4.68
C LYS A 685 3.17 -19.20 -3.29
N LYS A 686 2.08 -19.91 -2.94
CA LYS A 686 1.93 -20.64 -1.69
C LYS A 686 3.14 -21.55 -1.44
N GLY A 687 3.73 -21.43 -0.23
CA GLY A 687 4.90 -22.21 0.20
C GLY A 687 5.52 -21.63 1.44
N ASN A 688 6.24 -22.47 2.16
CA ASN A 688 6.98 -22.04 3.36
C ASN A 688 8.39 -21.53 3.06
N ILE A 689 8.89 -21.70 1.81
CA ILE A 689 10.17 -21.20 1.35
C ILE A 689 9.97 -20.46 0.03
N ILE A 690 10.55 -19.25 -0.07
CA ILE A 690 10.66 -18.47 -1.30
C ILE A 690 12.15 -18.29 -1.59
N ALA A 691 12.59 -18.68 -2.78
CA ALA A 691 13.95 -18.46 -3.26
C ALA A 691 13.95 -17.37 -4.34
N VAL A 692 14.92 -16.47 -4.30
CA VAL A 692 15.11 -15.39 -5.27
C VAL A 692 16.58 -15.27 -5.62
N ASN A 693 16.92 -15.23 -6.91
CA ASN A 693 18.28 -15.01 -7.41
C ASN A 693 18.52 -13.56 -7.87
N SER A 694 19.74 -13.28 -8.33
CA SER A 694 20.12 -11.94 -8.81
C SER A 694 19.32 -11.44 -10.02
N SER A 695 18.71 -12.34 -10.81
CA SER A 695 17.82 -12.00 -11.94
C SER A 695 16.37 -11.82 -11.53
N PHE A 696 16.06 -11.85 -10.21
CA PHE A 696 14.71 -11.81 -9.66
C PHE A 696 13.79 -12.93 -10.19
N GLU A 697 14.35 -14.08 -10.49
CA GLU A 697 13.57 -15.29 -10.65
C GLU A 697 13.10 -15.77 -9.28
N VAL A 698 11.81 -16.07 -9.17
CA VAL A 698 11.17 -16.48 -7.92
C VAL A 698 10.74 -17.92 -8.01
N ARG A 699 11.12 -18.71 -7.00
CA ARG A 699 10.64 -20.08 -6.82
C ARG A 699 10.03 -20.25 -5.43
N SER A 700 8.81 -20.77 -5.40
CA SER A 700 8.10 -21.07 -4.16
C SER A 700 8.14 -22.56 -3.91
N ILE A 701 8.57 -22.97 -2.71
CA ILE A 701 8.76 -24.35 -2.31
C ILE A 701 7.88 -24.61 -1.08
N ASP A 702 7.07 -25.64 -1.13
CA ASP A 702 6.17 -26.02 -0.03
C ASP A 702 6.64 -27.36 0.59
N VAL A 703 7.38 -27.24 1.67
CA VAL A 703 7.89 -28.39 2.44
C VAL A 703 7.51 -28.22 3.90
N GLY A 704 7.12 -29.31 4.54
CA GLY A 704 6.82 -29.29 5.98
C GLY A 704 5.34 -29.40 6.32
N LYS A 705 5.10 -29.56 7.63
CA LYS A 705 3.73 -29.73 8.18
C LYS A 705 3.07 -28.38 8.34
N LYS A 706 1.89 -28.23 7.78
CA LYS A 706 1.03 -27.07 7.98
C LYS A 706 0.06 -27.29 9.14
N ARG A 707 -0.29 -26.20 9.78
CA ARG A 707 -1.31 -26.18 10.82
C ARG A 707 -2.16 -24.91 10.70
N ILE A 708 -3.37 -24.99 11.21
CA ILE A 708 -4.26 -23.82 11.32
C ILE A 708 -3.80 -23.00 12.53
N VAL A 709 -3.48 -21.74 12.27
CA VAL A 709 -3.20 -20.69 13.26
C VAL A 709 -4.39 -19.74 13.31
N GLY A 710 -4.77 -19.31 14.51
CA GLY A 710 -5.92 -18.42 14.75
C GLY A 710 -7.02 -19.07 15.59
N LYS A 711 -7.98 -18.23 16.02
CA LYS A 711 -9.12 -18.67 16.84
C LYS A 711 -10.27 -19.07 15.92
N VAL A 712 -10.66 -20.35 15.95
CA VAL A 712 -11.78 -20.89 15.16
C VAL A 712 -12.53 -21.97 15.93
N GLY A 713 -13.86 -21.87 15.98
CA GLY A 713 -14.72 -22.88 16.59
C GLY A 713 -14.66 -24.23 15.84
N PHE A 714 -14.82 -25.33 16.59
CA PHE A 714 -14.69 -26.70 16.08
C PHE A 714 -15.50 -26.95 14.80
N PHE A 715 -16.79 -26.60 14.77
CA PHE A 715 -17.67 -26.82 13.60
C PHE A 715 -17.24 -26.01 12.37
N LYS A 716 -16.77 -24.76 12.55
CA LYS A 716 -16.27 -23.94 11.45
C LYS A 716 -14.94 -24.47 10.92
N LYS A 717 -14.09 -24.98 11.80
CA LYS A 717 -12.84 -25.66 11.42
C LYS A 717 -13.14 -26.94 10.62
N LEU A 718 -14.07 -27.75 11.08
CA LEU A 718 -14.53 -28.94 10.39
C LEU A 718 -15.08 -28.61 8.99
N ARG A 719 -15.95 -27.61 8.89
CA ARG A 719 -16.49 -27.13 7.61
C ARG A 719 -15.39 -26.66 6.65
N PHE A 720 -14.37 -25.99 7.14
CA PHE A 720 -13.22 -25.57 6.35
C PHE A 720 -12.45 -26.76 5.77
N TYR A 721 -12.19 -27.79 6.59
CA TYR A 721 -11.56 -29.03 6.13
C TYR A 721 -12.41 -29.77 5.10
N ILE A 722 -13.70 -29.87 5.33
CA ILE A 722 -14.66 -30.53 4.43
C ILE A 722 -14.68 -29.82 3.06
N ALA A 723 -14.76 -28.48 3.06
CA ALA A 723 -14.76 -27.69 1.83
C ALA A 723 -13.45 -27.83 1.02
N LYS A 724 -12.34 -28.10 1.70
CA LYS A 724 -11.03 -28.32 1.06
C LYS A 724 -10.89 -29.72 0.47
N HIS A 725 -11.65 -30.70 0.99
CA HIS A 725 -11.58 -32.11 0.61
C HIS A 725 -12.93 -32.62 0.08
N THR A 726 -13.45 -31.97 -0.97
CA THR A 726 -14.76 -32.28 -1.56
C THR A 726 -14.90 -33.75 -1.98
N LEU A 727 -13.83 -34.37 -2.47
CA LEU A 727 -13.81 -35.78 -2.87
C LEU A 727 -13.98 -36.70 -1.65
N LEU A 728 -13.34 -36.35 -0.52
CA LEU A 728 -13.52 -37.12 0.75
C LEU A 728 -14.94 -36.96 1.29
N LEU A 729 -15.54 -35.79 1.14
CA LEU A 729 -16.97 -35.58 1.47
C LEU A 729 -17.90 -36.43 0.61
N SER A 730 -17.65 -36.50 -0.70
CA SER A 730 -18.45 -37.33 -1.61
C SER A 730 -18.38 -38.83 -1.23
N ILE A 731 -17.19 -39.30 -0.86
CA ILE A 731 -17.01 -40.67 -0.38
C ILE A 731 -17.78 -40.93 0.94
N LEU A 732 -17.64 -39.99 1.90
CA LEU A 732 -18.35 -40.09 3.18
C LEU A 732 -19.88 -40.05 2.99
N LEU A 733 -20.38 -39.24 2.04
CA LEU A 733 -21.80 -39.17 1.70
C LEU A 733 -22.28 -40.51 1.12
N ILE A 734 -21.52 -41.13 0.20
CA ILE A 734 -21.85 -42.43 -0.38
C ILE A 734 -21.88 -43.52 0.71
N ILE A 735 -20.89 -43.52 1.62
CA ILE A 735 -20.88 -44.44 2.75
C ILE A 735 -22.10 -44.24 3.66
N ALA A 736 -22.44 -42.97 3.96
CA ALA A 736 -23.60 -42.65 4.80
C ALA A 736 -24.91 -43.09 4.16
N LEU A 737 -25.07 -42.87 2.85
CA LEU A 737 -26.24 -43.33 2.07
C LEU A 737 -26.33 -44.88 2.05
N TYR A 738 -25.20 -45.56 1.90
CA TYR A 738 -25.13 -47.01 1.98
C TYR A 738 -25.55 -47.57 3.35
N LEU A 739 -25.04 -46.93 4.42
CA LEU A 739 -25.43 -47.31 5.80
C LEU A 739 -26.92 -47.04 6.04
N LEU A 740 -27.43 -45.90 5.59
CA LEU A 740 -28.86 -45.57 5.67
C LEU A 740 -29.71 -46.61 4.93
N TYR A 741 -29.30 -47.00 3.70
CA TYR A 741 -29.96 -48.08 2.96
C TYR A 741 -29.97 -49.38 3.75
N LYS A 742 -28.86 -49.78 4.38
CA LYS A 742 -28.80 -51.00 5.24
C LYS A 742 -29.76 -50.92 6.41
N VAL A 743 -29.83 -49.77 7.09
CA VAL A 743 -30.73 -49.54 8.22
C VAL A 743 -32.20 -49.62 7.76
N VAL A 744 -32.57 -48.94 6.66
CA VAL A 744 -33.91 -48.95 6.11
C VAL A 744 -34.30 -50.39 5.71
N ARG A 745 -33.39 -51.13 5.05
CA ARG A 745 -33.62 -52.53 4.68
C ARG A 745 -33.83 -53.42 5.91
N ALA A 746 -33.04 -53.26 6.96
CA ALA A 746 -33.18 -54.01 8.20
C ALA A 746 -34.54 -53.75 8.89
N ILE A 747 -35.00 -52.48 8.87
CA ILE A 747 -36.33 -52.10 9.39
C ILE A 747 -37.44 -52.72 8.56
N VAL A 748 -37.35 -52.71 7.23
CA VAL A 748 -38.33 -53.33 6.32
C VAL A 748 -38.37 -54.86 6.51
N ASP A 749 -37.20 -55.50 6.65
CA ASP A 749 -37.13 -56.96 6.87
C ASP A 749 -37.67 -57.33 8.27
N ALA A 750 -37.42 -56.51 9.30
CA ALA A 750 -38.01 -56.69 10.63
C ALA A 750 -39.56 -56.52 10.60
N TYR A 751 -40.06 -55.55 9.86
CA TYR A 751 -41.46 -55.26 9.69
C TYR A 751 -42.16 -56.45 8.95
N LYS A 752 -41.52 -56.93 7.86
CA LYS A 752 -42.02 -58.13 7.14
C LYS A 752 -42.10 -59.41 8.01
N LYS A 753 -41.03 -59.62 8.84
CA LYS A 753 -41.04 -60.72 9.80
C LYS A 753 -42.18 -60.65 10.82
N ARG A 754 -42.44 -59.43 11.34
CA ARG A 754 -43.52 -59.22 12.28
C ARG A 754 -44.88 -59.50 11.68
N ARG A 755 -45.10 -59.04 10.46
CA ARG A 755 -46.35 -59.28 9.75
C ARG A 755 -46.63 -60.79 9.40
N LEU A 756 -45.57 -61.49 9.04
CA LEU A 756 -45.64 -62.93 8.79
C LEU A 756 -45.92 -63.74 10.08
N MET A 757 -45.47 -63.30 11.25
CA MET A 757 -45.79 -63.90 12.53
C MET A 757 -47.22 -63.58 12.98
N GLU A 758 -47.74 -62.38 12.64
CA GLU A 758 -49.16 -62.02 12.87
C GLU A 758 -50.15 -62.84 11.92
N GLU A 759 -49.71 -63.19 10.70
CA GLU A 759 -50.47 -64.02 9.74
C GLU A 759 -50.38 -65.53 10.07
N GLU A 760 -49.41 -65.98 10.89
CA GLU A 760 -49.37 -67.42 11.37
C GLU A 760 -50.09 -67.62 12.72
N GLU A 761 -50.46 -66.53 13.43
CA GLU A 761 -51.27 -66.62 14.66
C GLU A 761 -52.77 -66.40 14.43
N GLU A 762 -53.26 -66.05 13.21
CA GLU A 762 -54.66 -66.09 12.79
C GLU A 762 -54.95 -67.39 12.09
#